data_0f011852fe675ca20dbacc3b36c01b34
#
_entry.id   0f011852fe675ca20dbacc3b36c01b34
#
_cell.length_a   1.000
_cell.length_b   1.000
_cell.length_c   1.000
_cell.angle_alpha   90.00
_cell.angle_beta   90.00
_cell.angle_gamma   90.00
#
_symmetry.space_group_name_H-M   'P 1'
#
loop_
_entity.id
_entity.type
_entity.pdbx_description
1 polymer ?
#
loop_
_entity_poly.entity_id
_entity_poly.type
_entity_poly.pdbx_seq_one_letter_code
_entity_poly.pdbx_strand_id
1 'polypeptide(L)'
;MRSSSSRRATSHRPAARTRRTAAVALAGVAALIAAAVQSGSAVAAPAKAPSAASKANPGSESVKLTPAQRAALIRDADAATARTAKQLGLGAKEKLVVRDVVKDRDGTVHTRYERTYDGLPVLGGDLVVETAKSGATRDVVKATRAAVKPATTTAALPAAKAQKQALAAAKADDTRSADVDRAPRKVVWAASGKPVLAYETVVGGLQKDGTPNELHVITDAATGEKLYEYQGIETGTGNTMYSGTVTLGTTQSGSTYNLTDGARGGHKTYNLNRGTSGTGTLFSGPDDVWGNGSPSNAETAGADAHYGAALTWDYYKNVHGRSGIRGDGVGAYSRVHYGNNYVNAFWSDSCFCMTYGDGSGNTHPLTSIDVAAHEMTHGVTSNTAGLVYSGESGGLNEATSDIFGSTVEFYANNSSDTGDYLIGEEIDINGDGSPLRYMDKPSKDGASKDAWYSGIGSIDVHYSSGPANHFFYLLSEGSGTKTINGVTYNSPTSDGLPVTGIGRDKAEKIWFRALTTKFTSNTNYAAARTGTLAATGELYGADSAEYKAVQDAWAGVNVGTRSGGGGGGGTSFENTADVAIPDRGSAVTSSITVSGRTGNAPSNLQVAVDIVHTYIGDLKVELVAPDGSAYTLKAYGTGGSADNINTTYTVNASSEVANGVWKLRVQDNAAADTGYINSWKLTFP
;
A
#
# COMPACT_ATOMS: atom_id res chain seq x y z
N MET A 1 62.07 -30.20 14.78
CA MET A 1 62.73 -31.27 13.98
C MET A 1 61.92 -31.34 12.70
N ARG A 2 62.43 -30.75 11.59
CA ARG A 2 63.05 -31.35 10.43
C ARG A 2 62.17 -32.45 9.84
N SER A 3 61.74 -32.49 8.57
CA SER A 3 62.28 -32.01 7.26
C SER A 3 61.18 -32.28 6.21
N SER A 4 60.80 -31.39 5.30
CA SER A 4 61.32 -31.18 3.96
C SER A 4 61.33 -32.42 3.01
N SER A 5 60.62 -32.34 1.87
CA SER A 5 61.05 -32.58 0.47
C SER A 5 59.83 -32.46 -0.45
N SER A 6 59.66 -31.53 -1.32
CA SER A 6 60.23 -31.19 -2.63
C SER A 6 60.28 -32.32 -3.65
N ARG A 7 59.50 -32.15 -4.74
CA ARG A 7 59.83 -32.39 -6.18
C ARG A 7 58.61 -32.01 -7.05
N ARG A 8 58.73 -30.89 -7.80
CA ARG A 8 59.07 -30.67 -9.23
C ARG A 8 58.22 -31.50 -10.22
N ALA A 9 57.31 -30.86 -10.89
CA ALA A 9 57.28 -30.28 -12.23
C ALA A 9 57.52 -31.26 -13.39
N THR A 10 56.56 -31.38 -14.30
CA THR A 10 56.84 -31.37 -15.74
C THR A 10 55.65 -30.78 -16.51
N SER A 11 56.00 -29.88 -17.38
CA SER A 11 55.24 -29.20 -18.41
C SER A 11 54.86 -30.13 -19.56
N HIS A 12 53.67 -29.96 -20.16
CA HIS A 12 53.52 -30.09 -21.62
C HIS A 12 52.35 -29.25 -22.09
N ARG A 13 52.65 -28.17 -22.82
CA ARG A 13 51.88 -27.68 -23.96
C ARG A 13 52.33 -28.48 -25.19
N PRO A 14 51.50 -28.69 -26.25
CA PRO A 14 50.95 -27.62 -27.07
C PRO A 14 49.61 -27.95 -27.76
N ALA A 15 49.04 -27.02 -28.36
CA ALA A 15 48.71 -26.83 -29.79
C ALA A 15 47.34 -26.19 -30.00
N ALA A 16 47.44 -25.08 -30.67
CA ALA A 16 46.34 -24.31 -31.24
C ALA A 16 45.52 -25.14 -32.24
N ARG A 17 44.19 -25.02 -32.17
CA ARG A 17 43.32 -25.19 -33.34
C ARG A 17 42.21 -24.15 -33.35
N THR A 18 42.48 -23.19 -34.21
CA THR A 18 41.58 -22.45 -35.13
C THR A 18 40.16 -22.16 -34.72
N ARG A 19 39.95 -20.87 -34.49
CA ARG A 19 38.71 -20.14 -34.67
C ARG A 19 38.12 -20.38 -36.05
N ARG A 20 36.90 -20.89 -36.13
CA ARG A 20 35.90 -20.63 -37.19
C ARG A 20 34.62 -21.32 -36.75
N THR A 21 33.62 -20.53 -36.39
CA THR A 21 32.15 -20.68 -36.47
C THR A 21 31.47 -20.05 -35.28
N ALA A 22 31.35 -18.72 -35.33
CA ALA A 22 30.41 -17.96 -34.53
C ALA A 22 30.07 -16.64 -35.26
N ALA A 23 29.66 -16.77 -36.52
CA ALA A 23 29.24 -15.59 -37.30
C ALA A 23 28.02 -15.84 -38.20
N VAL A 24 27.18 -16.85 -37.86
CA VAL A 24 25.97 -17.16 -38.65
C VAL A 24 24.70 -17.17 -37.79
N ALA A 25 24.77 -16.98 -36.48
CA ALA A 25 23.59 -16.98 -35.62
C ALA A 25 22.97 -15.58 -35.33
N LEU A 26 23.58 -14.48 -35.80
CA LEU A 26 23.05 -13.11 -35.58
C LEU A 26 22.28 -12.52 -36.75
N ALA A 27 22.22 -13.20 -37.90
CA ALA A 27 21.48 -12.71 -39.08
C ALA A 27 20.06 -13.29 -39.18
N GLY A 28 19.69 -14.26 -38.34
CA GLY A 28 18.37 -14.91 -38.35
C GLY A 28 17.32 -14.29 -37.42
N VAL A 29 17.73 -13.51 -36.41
CA VAL A 29 16.82 -12.91 -35.44
C VAL A 29 16.35 -11.50 -35.84
N ALA A 30 17.16 -10.81 -36.65
CA ALA A 30 16.78 -9.48 -37.17
C ALA A 30 15.74 -9.53 -38.32
N ALA A 31 15.55 -10.71 -38.96
CA ALA A 31 14.56 -10.86 -40.04
C ALA A 31 13.17 -11.31 -39.56
N LEU A 32 13.02 -11.78 -38.30
CA LEU A 32 11.72 -12.18 -37.71
C LEU A 32 11.05 -11.05 -36.93
N ILE A 33 11.78 -10.00 -36.54
CA ILE A 33 11.21 -8.80 -35.90
C ILE A 33 10.70 -7.77 -36.94
N ALA A 34 11.12 -7.87 -38.21
CA ALA A 34 10.63 -7.00 -39.28
C ALA A 34 9.34 -7.50 -39.97
N ALA A 35 8.82 -8.69 -39.63
CA ALA A 35 7.62 -9.24 -40.23
C ALA A 35 6.35 -9.17 -39.33
N ALA A 36 6.47 -8.71 -38.07
CA ALA A 36 5.36 -8.56 -37.13
C ALA A 36 4.86 -7.11 -36.92
N VAL A 37 5.39 -6.15 -37.69
CA VAL A 37 4.99 -4.73 -37.62
C VAL A 37 4.41 -4.26 -38.98
N GLN A 38 3.70 -5.13 -39.69
CA GLN A 38 2.95 -4.76 -40.88
C GLN A 38 1.52 -5.30 -40.84
N SER A 39 0.77 -4.88 -39.83
CA SER A 39 -0.70 -4.89 -39.93
C SER A 39 -1.24 -3.64 -39.23
N GLY A 40 -1.48 -2.61 -40.03
CA GLY A 40 -2.39 -1.53 -39.64
C GLY A 40 -1.84 -0.15 -39.35
N SER A 41 -0.66 0.23 -39.84
CA SER A 41 -0.36 1.64 -39.94
C SER A 41 -1.13 2.23 -41.13
N ALA A 42 -2.20 2.98 -40.87
CA ALA A 42 -2.70 3.94 -41.83
C ALA A 42 -1.57 4.93 -42.11
N VAL A 43 -0.87 4.76 -43.23
CA VAL A 43 0.14 5.67 -43.68
C VAL A 43 -0.53 7.02 -43.88
N ALA A 44 -0.32 7.96 -42.95
CA ALA A 44 -0.52 9.37 -43.25
C ALA A 44 0.32 9.69 -44.48
N ALA A 45 -0.33 10.22 -45.54
CA ALA A 45 0.37 10.64 -46.72
C ALA A 45 1.55 11.56 -46.31
N PRO A 46 2.74 11.45 -46.94
CA PRO A 46 3.88 12.20 -46.53
C PRO A 46 3.53 13.67 -46.49
N ALA A 47 3.74 14.30 -45.34
CA ALA A 47 3.65 15.71 -45.17
C ALA A 47 4.59 16.36 -46.22
N LYS A 48 4.07 17.32 -47.00
CA LYS A 48 4.84 18.11 -47.89
C LYS A 48 6.08 18.63 -47.14
N ALA A 49 7.26 18.35 -47.66
CA ALA A 49 8.51 18.80 -47.04
C ALA A 49 8.39 20.25 -46.59
N PRO A 50 8.86 20.62 -45.39
CA PRO A 50 8.77 21.98 -44.91
C PRO A 50 9.53 22.88 -45.90
N SER A 51 8.83 23.86 -46.50
CA SER A 51 9.44 24.93 -47.25
C SER A 51 10.37 25.70 -46.31
N ALA A 52 11.54 26.06 -46.80
CA ALA A 52 12.62 26.85 -46.21
C ALA A 52 12.36 27.37 -44.80
N ALA A 53 13.27 27.03 -43.85
CA ALA A 53 13.27 27.46 -42.46
C ALA A 53 12.66 28.85 -42.28
N SER A 54 11.46 28.91 -41.73
CA SER A 54 10.87 30.18 -41.29
C SER A 54 11.74 30.71 -40.14
N LYS A 55 12.14 31.97 -40.22
CA LYS A 55 12.84 32.64 -39.11
C LYS A 55 12.01 32.47 -37.86
N ALA A 56 12.67 32.05 -36.76
CA ALA A 56 12.01 31.95 -35.45
C ALA A 56 11.23 33.22 -35.15
N ASN A 57 9.94 33.10 -34.83
CA ASN A 57 9.10 34.24 -34.46
C ASN A 57 9.01 34.29 -32.93
N PRO A 58 9.71 35.19 -32.23
CA PRO A 58 9.64 35.30 -30.77
C PRO A 58 8.24 35.63 -30.24
N GLY A 59 7.33 36.08 -31.09
CA GLY A 59 5.93 36.34 -30.75
C GLY A 59 5.06 35.08 -30.61
N SER A 60 5.51 33.92 -31.13
CA SER A 60 4.79 32.65 -31.06
C SER A 60 5.06 31.84 -29.80
N GLU A 61 5.79 32.40 -28.81
CA GLU A 61 5.91 31.79 -27.51
C GLU A 61 4.60 31.93 -26.69
N SER A 62 4.13 30.82 -26.13
CA SER A 62 2.93 30.81 -25.29
C SER A 62 3.14 31.59 -24.00
N VAL A 63 2.12 32.31 -23.54
CA VAL A 63 2.11 33.01 -22.26
C VAL A 63 1.48 32.16 -21.20
N LYS A 64 2.05 32.18 -19.99
CA LYS A 64 1.44 31.50 -18.84
C LYS A 64 0.16 32.24 -18.43
N LEU A 65 -0.98 31.58 -18.63
CA LEU A 65 -2.30 32.11 -18.23
C LEU A 65 -2.62 31.73 -16.77
N THR A 66 -3.21 32.66 -16.02
CA THR A 66 -3.86 32.32 -14.76
C THR A 66 -5.13 31.47 -15.04
N PRO A 67 -5.62 30.68 -14.08
CA PRO A 67 -6.89 29.93 -14.23
C PRO A 67 -8.06 30.81 -14.67
N ALA A 68 -8.17 32.03 -14.10
CA ALA A 68 -9.20 32.99 -14.47
C ALA A 68 -9.09 33.51 -15.90
N GLN A 69 -7.87 33.79 -16.36
CA GLN A 69 -7.61 34.24 -17.75
C GLN A 69 -7.91 33.10 -18.74
N ARG A 70 -7.50 31.85 -18.43
CA ARG A 70 -7.80 30.69 -19.26
C ARG A 70 -9.31 30.46 -19.35
N ALA A 71 -10.02 30.49 -18.22
CA ALA A 71 -11.48 30.36 -18.19
C ALA A 71 -12.22 31.47 -18.97
N ALA A 72 -11.68 32.69 -18.96
CA ALA A 72 -12.25 33.79 -19.77
C ALA A 72 -12.11 33.50 -21.26
N LEU A 73 -10.91 33.10 -21.73
CA LEU A 73 -10.67 32.74 -23.13
C LEU A 73 -11.52 31.55 -23.59
N ILE A 74 -11.74 30.56 -22.74
CA ILE A 74 -12.65 29.43 -23.03
C ILE A 74 -14.08 29.93 -23.22
N ARG A 75 -14.60 30.78 -22.32
CA ARG A 75 -15.95 31.35 -22.46
C ARG A 75 -16.11 32.16 -23.74
N ASP A 76 -15.10 32.97 -24.11
CA ASP A 76 -15.11 33.75 -25.31
C ASP A 76 -15.13 32.85 -26.56
N ALA A 77 -14.35 31.79 -26.55
CA ALA A 77 -14.32 30.78 -27.59
C ALA A 77 -15.65 30.02 -27.72
N ASP A 78 -16.25 29.65 -26.58
CA ASP A 78 -17.57 28.99 -26.54
C ASP A 78 -18.67 29.88 -27.14
N ALA A 79 -18.66 31.16 -26.81
CA ALA A 79 -19.60 32.14 -27.37
C ALA A 79 -19.43 32.31 -28.88
N ALA A 80 -18.20 32.01 -29.39
CA ALA A 80 -17.88 32.12 -30.82
C ALA A 80 -18.09 30.83 -31.62
N THR A 81 -18.38 29.71 -31.01
CA THR A 81 -18.40 28.38 -31.66
C THR A 81 -19.27 28.32 -32.94
N ALA A 82 -20.49 28.86 -32.88
CA ALA A 82 -21.38 28.85 -34.03
C ALA A 82 -20.82 29.67 -35.21
N ARG A 83 -20.21 30.83 -34.94
CA ARG A 83 -19.53 31.67 -35.95
C ARG A 83 -18.34 30.94 -36.54
N THR A 84 -17.52 30.35 -35.68
CA THR A 84 -16.33 29.59 -36.07
C THR A 84 -16.71 28.39 -36.93
N ALA A 85 -17.74 27.61 -36.55
CA ALA A 85 -18.23 26.49 -37.34
C ALA A 85 -18.66 26.93 -38.76
N LYS A 86 -19.37 28.05 -38.87
CA LYS A 86 -19.78 28.61 -40.16
C LYS A 86 -18.55 29.06 -41.00
N GLN A 87 -17.57 29.71 -40.40
CA GLN A 87 -16.32 30.11 -41.08
C GLN A 87 -15.53 28.90 -41.59
N LEU A 88 -15.56 27.80 -40.87
CA LEU A 88 -14.90 26.55 -41.25
C LEU A 88 -15.68 25.72 -42.28
N GLY A 89 -16.88 26.16 -42.66
CA GLY A 89 -17.74 25.43 -43.58
C GLY A 89 -18.26 24.12 -43.03
N LEU A 90 -18.42 23.99 -41.71
CA LEU A 90 -18.98 22.77 -41.10
C LEU A 90 -20.47 22.59 -41.44
N GLY A 91 -20.91 21.34 -41.56
CA GLY A 91 -22.29 20.98 -41.84
C GLY A 91 -23.28 21.41 -40.74
N ALA A 92 -24.53 21.61 -41.09
CA ALA A 92 -25.58 22.08 -40.16
C ALA A 92 -25.77 21.19 -38.94
N LYS A 93 -25.41 19.90 -39.00
CA LYS A 93 -25.47 18.92 -37.90
C LYS A 93 -24.19 18.90 -37.06
N GLU A 94 -23.12 19.58 -37.49
CA GLU A 94 -21.86 19.67 -36.76
C GLU A 94 -21.88 20.84 -35.78
N LYS A 95 -21.38 20.61 -34.56
CA LYS A 95 -21.14 21.67 -33.57
C LYS A 95 -19.73 21.53 -33.02
N LEU A 96 -19.16 22.65 -32.61
CA LEU A 96 -17.87 22.75 -31.92
C LEU A 96 -18.07 22.78 -30.41
N VAL A 97 -17.18 22.10 -29.69
CA VAL A 97 -17.09 22.12 -28.23
C VAL A 97 -15.66 22.54 -27.89
N VAL A 98 -15.49 23.62 -27.14
CA VAL A 98 -14.15 24.11 -26.75
C VAL A 98 -13.55 23.15 -25.72
N ARG A 99 -12.32 22.73 -25.95
CA ARG A 99 -11.55 21.89 -25.02
C ARG A 99 -10.44 22.66 -24.34
N ASP A 100 -9.69 23.44 -25.09
CA ASP A 100 -8.55 24.16 -24.56
C ASP A 100 -8.24 25.42 -25.36
N VAL A 101 -7.48 26.33 -24.72
CA VAL A 101 -6.97 27.54 -25.33
C VAL A 101 -5.51 27.77 -24.94
N VAL A 102 -4.67 28.11 -25.92
CA VAL A 102 -3.31 28.56 -25.71
C VAL A 102 -3.21 29.98 -26.33
N LYS A 103 -2.56 30.91 -25.62
CA LYS A 103 -2.36 32.27 -26.09
C LYS A 103 -0.88 32.58 -26.21
N ASP A 104 -0.47 33.14 -27.34
CA ASP A 104 0.90 33.58 -27.62
C ASP A 104 1.13 35.02 -27.21
N ARG A 105 2.42 35.42 -27.11
CA ARG A 105 2.83 36.79 -26.76
C ARG A 105 2.36 37.83 -27.76
N ASP A 106 2.28 37.47 -29.06
CA ASP A 106 1.75 38.36 -30.09
C ASP A 106 0.23 38.54 -30.07
N GLY A 107 -0.43 37.80 -29.13
CA GLY A 107 -1.86 37.85 -28.95
C GLY A 107 -2.64 36.85 -29.81
N THR A 108 -1.96 35.99 -30.56
CA THR A 108 -2.58 34.86 -31.26
C THR A 108 -3.18 33.87 -30.21
N VAL A 109 -4.35 33.34 -30.52
CA VAL A 109 -5.04 32.35 -29.67
C VAL A 109 -5.25 31.08 -30.49
N HIS A 110 -4.75 29.96 -29.98
CA HIS A 110 -4.99 28.62 -30.50
C HIS A 110 -6.12 28.02 -29.69
N THR A 111 -7.25 27.73 -30.32
CA THR A 111 -8.40 27.13 -29.67
C THR A 111 -8.57 25.69 -30.17
N ARG A 112 -8.49 24.72 -29.24
CA ARG A 112 -8.78 23.32 -29.55
C ARG A 112 -10.27 23.04 -29.38
N TYR A 113 -10.86 22.46 -30.43
CA TYR A 113 -12.25 22.07 -30.45
C TYR A 113 -12.39 20.57 -30.67
N GLU A 114 -13.31 19.94 -29.93
CA GLU A 114 -13.96 18.71 -30.36
C GLU A 114 -15.16 19.03 -31.23
N ARG A 115 -15.60 18.00 -31.97
CA ARG A 115 -16.83 18.11 -32.77
C ARG A 115 -17.91 17.18 -32.28
N THR A 116 -19.14 17.58 -32.43
CA THR A 116 -20.28 16.69 -32.36
C THR A 116 -21.03 16.70 -33.71
N TYR A 117 -21.65 15.59 -34.05
CA TYR A 117 -22.53 15.45 -35.24
C TYR A 117 -23.89 14.93 -34.79
N ASP A 118 -24.92 15.74 -34.99
CA ASP A 118 -26.29 15.41 -34.53
C ASP A 118 -26.37 15.04 -33.03
N GLY A 119 -25.54 15.72 -32.23
CA GLY A 119 -25.37 15.47 -30.79
C GLY A 119 -24.43 14.33 -30.39
N LEU A 120 -23.96 13.53 -31.36
CA LEU A 120 -23.02 12.44 -31.10
C LEU A 120 -21.56 12.96 -31.10
N PRO A 121 -20.69 12.55 -30.17
CA PRO A 121 -19.26 12.87 -30.23
C PRO A 121 -18.63 12.36 -31.53
N VAL A 122 -17.71 13.13 -32.11
CA VAL A 122 -16.94 12.74 -33.29
C VAL A 122 -15.51 12.41 -32.87
N LEU A 123 -15.19 11.14 -32.76
CA LEU A 123 -13.85 10.68 -32.43
C LEU A 123 -12.94 10.76 -33.66
N GLY A 124 -11.73 11.33 -33.48
CA GLY A 124 -10.83 11.65 -34.59
C GLY A 124 -11.34 12.80 -35.47
N GLY A 125 -12.19 13.66 -34.90
CA GLY A 125 -12.73 14.82 -35.59
C GLY A 125 -12.31 16.17 -35.03
N ASP A 126 -11.46 16.20 -34.01
CA ASP A 126 -10.98 17.41 -33.37
C ASP A 126 -10.21 18.35 -34.33
N LEU A 127 -10.13 19.60 -33.94
CA LEU A 127 -9.40 20.59 -34.70
C LEU A 127 -8.87 21.72 -33.82
N VAL A 128 -7.80 22.38 -34.29
CA VAL A 128 -7.25 23.57 -33.67
C VAL A 128 -7.41 24.76 -34.63
N VAL A 129 -8.00 25.84 -34.14
CA VAL A 129 -8.14 27.10 -34.89
C VAL A 129 -7.18 28.12 -34.33
N GLU A 130 -6.29 28.61 -35.17
CA GLU A 130 -5.40 29.71 -34.86
C GLU A 130 -6.07 31.04 -35.21
N THR A 131 -6.27 31.89 -34.21
CA THR A 131 -6.93 33.19 -34.36
C THR A 131 -5.97 34.31 -34.02
N ALA A 132 -5.73 35.24 -34.92
CA ALA A 132 -4.92 36.42 -34.71
C ALA A 132 -5.54 37.34 -33.64
N LYS A 133 -4.76 38.23 -33.03
CA LYS A 133 -5.25 39.29 -32.14
C LYS A 133 -6.36 40.14 -32.74
N SER A 134 -6.42 40.29 -34.07
CA SER A 134 -7.49 40.98 -34.80
C SER A 134 -8.82 40.20 -34.86
N GLY A 135 -8.84 38.92 -34.41
CA GLY A 135 -9.96 38.01 -34.56
C GLY A 135 -10.05 37.27 -35.89
N ALA A 136 -9.08 37.48 -36.79
CA ALA A 136 -9.03 36.76 -38.07
C ALA A 136 -8.43 35.34 -37.88
N THR A 137 -9.05 34.33 -38.51
CA THR A 137 -8.49 32.98 -38.56
C THR A 137 -7.21 32.98 -39.40
N ARG A 138 -6.10 32.52 -38.82
CA ARG A 138 -4.79 32.38 -39.49
C ARG A 138 -4.60 31.01 -40.10
N ASP A 139 -4.88 29.98 -39.32
CA ASP A 139 -4.73 28.57 -39.71
C ASP A 139 -5.74 27.68 -39.02
N VAL A 140 -5.92 26.49 -39.59
CA VAL A 140 -6.81 25.43 -39.02
C VAL A 140 -6.17 24.05 -39.21
N VAL A 141 -5.74 23.45 -38.12
CA VAL A 141 -5.29 22.06 -38.12
C VAL A 141 -6.48 21.16 -37.84
N LYS A 142 -6.72 20.16 -38.67
CA LYS A 142 -7.86 19.21 -38.54
C LYS A 142 -7.35 17.79 -38.44
N ALA A 143 -7.85 17.02 -37.47
CA ALA A 143 -7.57 15.58 -37.33
C ALA A 143 -8.06 14.80 -38.55
N THR A 144 -9.22 15.17 -39.11
CA THR A 144 -9.68 14.64 -40.40
C THR A 144 -10.03 15.72 -41.37
N ARG A 145 -9.66 15.54 -42.65
CA ARG A 145 -10.05 16.42 -43.79
C ARG A 145 -11.39 16.00 -44.41
N ALA A 146 -11.87 14.79 -44.07
CA ALA A 146 -13.16 14.30 -44.57
C ALA A 146 -14.31 15.13 -44.00
N ALA A 147 -15.36 15.34 -44.78
CA ALA A 147 -16.61 15.89 -44.29
C ALA A 147 -17.23 14.90 -43.30
N VAL A 148 -17.57 15.35 -42.09
CA VAL A 148 -18.20 14.49 -41.07
C VAL A 148 -19.66 14.32 -41.44
N LYS A 149 -19.95 13.30 -42.22
CA LYS A 149 -21.29 12.96 -42.70
C LYS A 149 -21.45 11.43 -42.74
N PRO A 150 -21.71 10.77 -41.59
CA PRO A 150 -21.98 9.35 -41.58
C PRO A 150 -23.27 9.06 -42.36
N ALA A 151 -23.36 7.88 -42.98
CA ALA A 151 -24.52 7.48 -43.77
C ALA A 151 -25.83 7.44 -42.93
N THR A 152 -25.69 7.16 -41.62
CA THR A 152 -26.80 7.13 -40.67
C THR A 152 -26.34 7.49 -39.26
N THR A 153 -27.26 7.96 -38.40
CA THR A 153 -27.07 8.11 -36.93
C THR A 153 -27.95 7.08 -36.17
N THR A 154 -28.61 6.18 -36.91
CA THR A 154 -29.37 5.06 -36.33
C THR A 154 -28.55 3.79 -36.43
N ALA A 155 -28.25 3.17 -35.29
CA ALA A 155 -27.51 1.91 -35.24
C ALA A 155 -28.36 0.76 -35.76
N ALA A 156 -27.80 -0.12 -36.60
CA ALA A 156 -28.45 -1.36 -37.04
C ALA A 156 -28.28 -2.47 -35.98
N LEU A 157 -27.23 -2.42 -35.17
CA LEU A 157 -26.97 -3.40 -34.15
C LEU A 157 -27.24 -2.83 -32.74
N PRO A 158 -27.74 -3.66 -31.80
CA PRO A 158 -27.92 -3.23 -30.42
C PRO A 158 -26.56 -3.05 -29.69
N ALA A 159 -26.51 -2.12 -28.73
CA ALA A 159 -25.35 -1.82 -27.93
C ALA A 159 -24.72 -3.07 -27.25
N ALA A 160 -25.54 -4.04 -26.86
CA ALA A 160 -25.07 -5.30 -26.27
C ALA A 160 -24.12 -6.10 -27.18
N LYS A 161 -24.20 -5.96 -28.51
CA LYS A 161 -23.24 -6.58 -29.43
C LYS A 161 -21.87 -5.88 -29.37
N ALA A 162 -21.85 -4.55 -29.30
CA ALA A 162 -20.61 -3.80 -29.12
C ALA A 162 -19.94 -4.12 -27.78
N GLN A 163 -20.75 -4.23 -26.72
CA GLN A 163 -20.24 -4.65 -25.40
C GLN A 163 -19.58 -6.04 -25.47
N LYS A 164 -20.23 -7.01 -26.08
CA LYS A 164 -19.69 -8.36 -26.26
C LYS A 164 -18.39 -8.34 -27.07
N GLN A 165 -18.32 -7.52 -28.11
CA GLN A 165 -17.11 -7.34 -28.93
C GLN A 165 -15.98 -6.73 -28.13
N ALA A 166 -16.26 -5.71 -27.32
CA ALA A 166 -15.25 -5.06 -26.48
C ALA A 166 -14.68 -6.00 -25.42
N LEU A 167 -15.53 -6.78 -24.74
CA LEU A 167 -15.06 -7.81 -23.80
C LEU A 167 -14.26 -8.92 -24.48
N ALA A 168 -14.60 -9.27 -25.75
CA ALA A 168 -13.82 -10.23 -26.52
C ALA A 168 -12.44 -9.67 -26.92
N ALA A 169 -12.37 -8.38 -27.23
CA ALA A 169 -11.10 -7.69 -27.50
C ALA A 169 -10.20 -7.69 -26.25
N ALA A 170 -10.72 -7.26 -25.11
CA ALA A 170 -9.98 -7.28 -23.84
C ALA A 170 -9.49 -8.68 -23.45
N LYS A 171 -10.30 -9.70 -23.71
CA LYS A 171 -9.88 -11.09 -23.48
C LYS A 171 -8.78 -11.53 -24.45
N ALA A 172 -8.79 -11.05 -25.68
CA ALA A 172 -7.72 -11.35 -26.65
C ALA A 172 -6.38 -10.68 -26.25
N ASP A 173 -6.45 -9.57 -25.51
CA ASP A 173 -5.30 -8.86 -24.95
C ASP A 173 -4.90 -9.37 -23.54
N ASP A 174 -5.35 -10.58 -23.15
CA ASP A 174 -5.06 -11.18 -21.85
C ASP A 174 -5.52 -10.34 -20.63
N THR A 175 -6.50 -9.44 -20.80
CA THR A 175 -7.04 -8.64 -19.70
C THR A 175 -7.69 -9.53 -18.64
N ARG A 176 -7.18 -9.48 -17.40
CA ARG A 176 -7.71 -10.20 -16.24
C ARG A 176 -8.87 -9.44 -15.63
N SER A 177 -9.89 -10.14 -15.14
CA SER A 177 -11.08 -9.54 -14.52
C SER A 177 -11.74 -8.47 -15.40
N ALA A 178 -11.73 -8.67 -16.74
CA ALA A 178 -12.30 -7.72 -17.69
C ALA A 178 -13.79 -7.51 -17.41
N ASP A 179 -14.21 -6.28 -17.20
CA ASP A 179 -15.60 -5.84 -17.04
C ASP A 179 -15.82 -4.52 -17.77
N VAL A 180 -17.07 -4.20 -18.05
CA VAL A 180 -17.44 -2.96 -18.73
C VAL A 180 -17.42 -1.79 -17.75
N ASP A 181 -16.39 -0.96 -17.85
CA ASP A 181 -16.25 0.25 -17.03
C ASP A 181 -17.19 1.36 -17.51
N ARG A 182 -17.28 1.54 -18.83
CA ARG A 182 -18.27 2.45 -19.45
C ARG A 182 -19.07 1.73 -20.52
N ALA A 183 -20.40 1.74 -20.35
CA ALA A 183 -21.34 1.12 -21.30
C ALA A 183 -21.20 1.70 -22.71
N PRO A 184 -21.50 0.91 -23.77
CA PRO A 184 -21.40 1.37 -25.14
C PRO A 184 -22.20 2.65 -25.40
N ARG A 185 -21.50 3.69 -25.83
CA ARG A 185 -22.13 4.96 -26.30
C ARG A 185 -22.00 5.11 -27.81
N LYS A 186 -22.98 5.71 -28.44
CA LYS A 186 -22.91 6.03 -29.86
C LYS A 186 -21.94 7.20 -30.10
N VAL A 187 -21.08 7.04 -31.10
CA VAL A 187 -20.13 8.03 -31.57
C VAL A 187 -20.07 8.04 -33.11
N VAL A 188 -19.53 9.09 -33.69
CA VAL A 188 -19.09 9.08 -35.08
C VAL A 188 -17.58 8.83 -35.10
N TRP A 189 -17.17 7.72 -35.67
CA TRP A 189 -15.75 7.42 -35.87
C TRP A 189 -15.26 8.05 -37.17
N ALA A 190 -14.39 9.03 -37.11
CA ALA A 190 -13.92 9.81 -38.25
C ALA A 190 -12.41 9.67 -38.53
N ALA A 191 -11.63 9.05 -37.62
CA ALA A 191 -10.16 8.95 -37.75
C ALA A 191 -9.72 8.14 -38.99
N SER A 192 -10.54 7.21 -39.48
CA SER A 192 -10.23 6.45 -40.70
C SER A 192 -10.36 7.27 -42.00
N GLY A 193 -10.80 8.53 -41.93
CA GLY A 193 -11.13 9.35 -43.09
C GLY A 193 -12.45 9.03 -43.76
N LYS A 194 -13.20 8.04 -43.28
CA LYS A 194 -14.56 7.67 -43.69
C LYS A 194 -15.47 7.67 -42.47
N PRO A 195 -16.13 8.80 -42.15
CA PRO A 195 -16.97 8.88 -40.96
C PRO A 195 -18.13 7.88 -40.98
N VAL A 196 -18.19 7.03 -39.94
CA VAL A 196 -19.24 6.01 -39.74
C VAL A 196 -19.83 6.12 -38.34
N LEU A 197 -21.08 5.67 -38.17
CA LEU A 197 -21.64 5.51 -36.84
C LEU A 197 -21.01 4.29 -36.17
N ALA A 198 -20.52 4.48 -34.96
CA ALA A 198 -19.88 3.44 -34.15
C ALA A 198 -20.42 3.46 -32.71
N TYR A 199 -20.08 2.42 -31.97
CA TYR A 199 -20.11 2.40 -30.52
C TYR A 199 -18.71 2.49 -29.98
N GLU A 200 -18.52 3.30 -28.96
CA GLU A 200 -17.33 3.26 -28.08
C GLU A 200 -17.71 2.57 -26.79
N THR A 201 -16.97 1.54 -26.42
CA THR A 201 -17.10 0.82 -25.15
C THR A 201 -15.77 0.88 -24.44
N VAL A 202 -15.75 1.13 -23.12
CA VAL A 202 -14.54 1.09 -22.32
C VAL A 202 -14.57 -0.12 -21.41
N VAL A 203 -13.54 -0.94 -21.48
CA VAL A 203 -13.38 -2.15 -20.69
C VAL A 203 -12.30 -1.92 -19.65
N GLY A 204 -12.66 -2.06 -18.37
CA GLY A 204 -11.77 -2.06 -17.23
C GLY A 204 -11.15 -3.44 -16.98
N GLY A 205 -10.52 -3.60 -15.82
CA GLY A 205 -9.83 -4.82 -15.41
C GLY A 205 -8.33 -4.58 -15.22
N LEU A 206 -7.54 -5.63 -15.36
CA LEU A 206 -6.07 -5.56 -15.25
C LEU A 206 -5.44 -6.11 -16.53
N GLN A 207 -4.48 -5.40 -17.06
CA GLN A 207 -3.61 -5.88 -18.15
C GLN A 207 -2.78 -7.08 -17.66
N LYS A 208 -2.07 -7.75 -18.58
CA LYS A 208 -1.31 -8.96 -18.27
C LYS A 208 -0.25 -8.75 -17.18
N ASP A 209 0.38 -7.59 -17.14
CA ASP A 209 1.39 -7.17 -16.19
C ASP A 209 0.83 -6.64 -14.86
N GLY A 210 -0.50 -6.54 -14.72
CA GLY A 210 -1.17 -6.02 -13.53
C GLY A 210 -1.53 -4.54 -13.60
N THR A 211 -1.13 -3.82 -14.65
CA THR A 211 -1.56 -2.43 -14.88
C THR A 211 -3.08 -2.36 -15.01
N PRO A 212 -3.75 -1.33 -14.47
CA PRO A 212 -5.16 -1.10 -14.74
C PRO A 212 -5.45 -1.06 -16.24
N ASN A 213 -6.59 -1.58 -16.64
CA ASN A 213 -7.03 -1.59 -18.03
C ASN A 213 -8.08 -0.51 -18.24
N GLU A 214 -7.90 0.35 -19.24
CA GLU A 214 -8.92 1.28 -19.77
C GLU A 214 -8.95 1.13 -21.30
N LEU A 215 -9.36 -0.07 -21.75
CA LEU A 215 -9.38 -0.38 -23.17
C LEU A 215 -10.62 0.21 -23.84
N HIS A 216 -10.40 1.21 -24.68
CA HIS A 216 -11.43 1.78 -25.54
C HIS A 216 -11.56 0.96 -26.81
N VAL A 217 -12.73 0.40 -27.05
CA VAL A 217 -13.03 -0.39 -28.23
C VAL A 217 -14.10 0.31 -29.09
N ILE A 218 -13.75 0.63 -30.33
CA ILE A 218 -14.63 1.28 -31.30
C ILE A 218 -15.18 0.18 -32.21
N THR A 219 -16.48 0.01 -32.17
CA THR A 219 -17.21 -1.04 -32.93
C THR A 219 -18.17 -0.39 -33.93
N ASP A 220 -18.13 -0.79 -35.18
CA ASP A 220 -19.10 -0.33 -36.21
C ASP A 220 -20.52 -0.66 -35.80
N ALA A 221 -21.41 0.34 -35.79
CA ALA A 221 -22.79 0.19 -35.33
C ALA A 221 -23.72 -0.51 -36.36
N ALA A 222 -23.23 -0.76 -37.57
CA ALA A 222 -23.96 -1.48 -38.59
C ALA A 222 -23.49 -2.92 -38.75
N THR A 223 -22.17 -3.18 -38.73
CA THR A 223 -21.59 -4.50 -38.98
C THR A 223 -21.21 -5.25 -37.71
N GLY A 224 -20.87 -4.53 -36.63
CA GLY A 224 -20.32 -5.09 -35.39
C GLY A 224 -18.83 -5.40 -35.48
N GLU A 225 -18.16 -4.96 -36.53
CA GLU A 225 -16.73 -5.09 -36.70
C GLU A 225 -15.98 -4.13 -35.76
N LYS A 226 -14.87 -4.58 -35.15
CA LYS A 226 -13.96 -3.71 -34.42
C LYS A 226 -13.23 -2.82 -35.41
N LEU A 227 -13.48 -1.51 -35.30
CA LEU A 227 -12.84 -0.49 -36.16
C LEU A 227 -11.49 -0.04 -35.61
N TYR A 228 -11.41 0.06 -34.29
CA TYR A 228 -10.21 0.54 -33.60
C TYR A 228 -10.26 0.16 -32.12
N GLU A 229 -9.11 0.13 -31.49
CA GLU A 229 -8.97 0.06 -30.05
C GLU A 229 -7.71 0.80 -29.60
N TYR A 230 -7.71 1.28 -28.38
CA TYR A 230 -6.56 1.92 -27.76
C TYR A 230 -6.66 1.87 -26.24
N GLN A 231 -5.52 1.86 -25.58
CA GLN A 231 -5.44 2.02 -24.12
C GLN A 231 -5.59 3.47 -23.74
N GLY A 232 -6.41 3.75 -22.73
CA GLY A 232 -6.55 5.05 -22.10
C GLY A 232 -5.51 5.28 -20.99
N ILE A 233 -4.87 4.21 -20.50
CA ILE A 233 -3.80 4.27 -19.52
C ILE A 233 -2.48 4.48 -20.27
N GLU A 234 -1.82 5.60 -20.01
CA GLU A 234 -0.48 5.88 -20.48
C GLU A 234 0.51 5.24 -19.52
N THR A 235 1.45 4.45 -20.04
CA THR A 235 2.42 3.70 -19.23
C THR A 235 3.82 3.87 -19.80
N GLY A 236 4.76 4.16 -18.89
CA GLY A 236 6.19 4.18 -19.19
C GLY A 236 6.88 2.89 -18.75
N THR A 237 8.15 2.77 -19.11
CA THR A 237 9.02 1.68 -18.68
C THR A 237 9.91 2.14 -17.54
N GLY A 238 9.87 1.44 -16.38
CA GLY A 238 10.80 1.64 -15.27
C GLY A 238 11.86 0.54 -15.27
N ASN A 239 13.13 0.92 -15.30
CA ASN A 239 14.27 0.04 -15.01
C ASN A 239 14.67 0.29 -13.56
N THR A 240 14.03 -0.42 -12.66
CA THR A 240 14.14 -0.27 -11.21
C THR A 240 15.41 -0.93 -10.69
N MET A 241 15.79 -0.64 -9.45
CA MET A 241 16.92 -1.30 -8.79
C MET A 241 16.54 -2.69 -8.27
N TYR A 242 15.35 -2.80 -7.68
CA TYR A 242 14.93 -3.98 -6.93
C TYR A 242 13.93 -4.86 -7.70
N SER A 243 13.00 -4.25 -8.42
CA SER A 243 11.88 -4.94 -9.05
C SER A 243 12.11 -5.29 -10.53
N GLY A 244 13.33 -5.09 -11.06
CA GLY A 244 13.64 -5.33 -12.48
C GLY A 244 13.01 -4.32 -13.42
N THR A 245 12.65 -4.74 -14.65
CA THR A 245 11.95 -3.87 -15.60
C THR A 245 10.45 -3.97 -15.41
N VAL A 246 9.81 -2.83 -15.12
CA VAL A 246 8.40 -2.74 -14.76
C VAL A 246 7.67 -1.70 -15.60
N THR A 247 6.34 -1.77 -15.58
CA THR A 247 5.47 -0.78 -16.20
C THR A 247 5.09 0.31 -15.17
N LEU A 248 5.20 1.58 -15.56
CA LEU A 248 4.88 2.73 -14.72
C LEU A 248 3.70 3.51 -15.29
N GLY A 249 2.80 3.99 -14.42
CA GLY A 249 1.80 4.99 -14.78
C GLY A 249 2.47 6.35 -14.99
N THR A 250 2.39 6.91 -16.19
CA THR A 250 3.03 8.18 -16.55
C THR A 250 2.04 9.12 -17.21
N THR A 251 2.43 10.36 -17.43
CA THR A 251 1.61 11.33 -18.16
C THR A 251 2.47 12.10 -19.14
N GLN A 252 2.03 12.16 -20.39
CA GLN A 252 2.67 12.98 -21.41
C GLN A 252 2.13 14.41 -21.39
N SER A 253 3.01 15.40 -21.46
CA SER A 253 2.68 16.82 -21.60
C SER A 253 3.51 17.43 -22.72
N GLY A 254 2.92 17.58 -23.89
CA GLY A 254 3.62 17.98 -25.10
C GLY A 254 4.62 16.91 -25.55
N SER A 255 5.91 17.22 -25.57
CA SER A 255 6.99 16.29 -25.91
C SER A 255 7.69 15.72 -24.66
N THR A 256 7.16 15.93 -23.47
CA THR A 256 7.77 15.54 -22.21
C THR A 256 6.87 14.54 -21.47
N TYR A 257 7.46 13.47 -20.97
CA TYR A 257 6.81 12.52 -20.06
C TYR A 257 7.13 12.86 -18.61
N ASN A 258 6.24 12.51 -17.69
CA ASN A 258 6.39 12.79 -16.26
C ASN A 258 6.00 11.56 -15.44
N LEU A 259 6.69 11.32 -14.31
CA LEU A 259 6.24 10.35 -13.30
C LEU A 259 5.03 10.90 -12.55
N THR A 260 3.88 10.86 -13.24
CA THR A 260 2.56 11.24 -12.72
C THR A 260 1.56 10.18 -13.12
N ASP A 261 1.02 9.44 -12.16
CA ASP A 261 0.08 8.34 -12.39
C ASP A 261 -1.36 8.84 -12.30
N GLY A 262 -1.96 9.11 -13.44
CA GLY A 262 -3.35 9.57 -13.56
C GLY A 262 -4.37 8.52 -13.12
N ALA A 263 -4.07 7.24 -13.28
CA ALA A 263 -4.96 6.13 -12.94
C ALA A 263 -5.05 5.90 -11.43
N ARG A 264 -4.00 6.32 -10.69
CA ARG A 264 -3.90 6.13 -9.23
C ARG A 264 -3.93 7.47 -8.49
N GLY A 265 -4.98 8.25 -8.76
CA GLY A 265 -5.29 9.50 -8.04
C GLY A 265 -4.32 10.65 -8.33
N GLY A 266 -3.53 10.56 -9.40
CA GLY A 266 -2.54 11.58 -9.77
C GLY A 266 -1.28 11.53 -8.89
N HIS A 267 -0.90 10.36 -8.39
CA HIS A 267 0.36 10.16 -7.67
C HIS A 267 1.53 10.71 -8.47
N LYS A 268 2.51 11.34 -7.80
CA LYS A 268 3.69 11.94 -8.43
C LYS A 268 4.95 11.55 -7.70
N THR A 269 6.06 11.47 -8.46
CA THR A 269 7.37 11.19 -7.86
C THR A 269 8.36 12.32 -8.17
N TYR A 270 9.03 12.80 -7.11
CA TYR A 270 9.91 13.96 -7.15
C TYR A 270 11.33 13.61 -6.69
N ASN A 271 12.30 14.29 -7.28
CA ASN A 271 13.71 14.25 -6.91
C ASN A 271 14.05 15.41 -5.98
N LEU A 272 14.47 15.14 -4.76
CA LEU A 272 14.97 16.14 -3.80
C LEU A 272 16.42 16.52 -4.05
N ASN A 273 17.13 15.78 -4.89
CA ASN A 273 18.54 16.03 -5.22
C ASN A 273 19.41 16.26 -3.96
N ARG A 274 19.22 15.37 -2.95
CA ARG A 274 19.85 15.43 -1.62
C ARG A 274 19.45 16.62 -0.75
N GLY A 275 18.42 17.34 -1.15
CA GLY A 275 17.79 18.32 -0.26
C GLY A 275 16.98 17.66 0.85
N THR A 276 16.76 18.41 1.95
CA THR A 276 16.00 17.93 3.12
C THR A 276 14.67 18.66 3.32
N SER A 277 14.26 19.45 2.35
CA SER A 277 13.03 20.27 2.43
C SER A 277 12.41 20.50 1.06
N GLY A 278 11.18 20.98 1.04
CA GLY A 278 10.43 21.26 -0.19
C GLY A 278 9.86 19.99 -0.85
N THR A 279 9.23 20.16 -2.00
CA THR A 279 8.61 19.04 -2.75
C THR A 279 9.63 18.34 -3.66
N GLY A 280 10.70 19.03 -4.06
CA GLY A 280 11.65 18.55 -5.05
C GLY A 280 11.21 18.88 -6.49
N THR A 281 11.94 18.33 -7.46
CA THR A 281 11.67 18.47 -8.89
C THR A 281 10.93 17.24 -9.40
N LEU A 282 9.76 17.42 -10.03
CA LEU A 282 9.04 16.30 -10.67
C LEU A 282 9.96 15.62 -11.70
N PHE A 283 10.05 14.29 -11.64
CA PHE A 283 10.76 13.56 -12.69
C PHE A 283 10.07 13.78 -14.03
N SER A 284 10.84 14.28 -15.00
CA SER A 284 10.37 14.64 -16.34
C SER A 284 11.46 14.37 -17.35
N GLY A 285 11.13 13.71 -18.46
CA GLY A 285 12.07 13.31 -19.51
C GLY A 285 11.50 13.44 -20.93
N PRO A 286 12.37 13.34 -21.95
CA PRO A 286 11.95 13.41 -23.35
C PRO A 286 11.40 12.08 -23.89
N ASP A 287 11.62 11.00 -23.17
CA ASP A 287 11.12 9.66 -23.45
C ASP A 287 10.38 9.11 -22.22
N ASP A 288 9.77 7.96 -22.36
CA ASP A 288 8.99 7.32 -21.30
C ASP A 288 9.71 6.08 -20.75
N VAL A 289 11.04 6.19 -20.61
CA VAL A 289 11.91 5.15 -20.04
C VAL A 289 12.65 5.73 -18.85
N TRP A 290 12.42 5.17 -17.67
CA TRP A 290 12.85 5.72 -16.37
C TRP A 290 13.86 4.81 -15.70
N GLY A 291 15.04 5.35 -15.40
CA GLY A 291 16.09 4.61 -14.71
C GLY A 291 16.87 3.64 -15.61
N ASN A 292 17.85 2.99 -15.02
CA ASN A 292 18.71 1.99 -15.69
C ASN A 292 19.11 0.80 -14.79
N GLY A 293 18.42 0.62 -13.65
CA GLY A 293 18.71 -0.42 -12.66
C GLY A 293 19.92 -0.12 -11.77
N SER A 294 20.52 1.07 -11.86
CA SER A 294 21.68 1.44 -11.04
C SER A 294 21.40 2.67 -10.18
N PRO A 295 21.88 2.70 -8.91
CA PRO A 295 21.70 3.85 -8.04
C PRO A 295 22.46 5.10 -8.51
N SER A 296 23.35 4.98 -9.47
CA SER A 296 24.04 6.12 -10.09
C SER A 296 23.15 6.95 -11.03
N ASN A 297 22.01 6.38 -11.47
CA ASN A 297 20.99 7.10 -12.22
C ASN A 297 19.85 7.50 -11.26
N ALA A 298 19.62 8.79 -11.10
CA ALA A 298 18.60 9.31 -10.19
C ALA A 298 17.17 8.84 -10.52
N GLU A 299 16.86 8.52 -11.77
CA GLU A 299 15.55 8.03 -12.17
C GLU A 299 15.27 6.61 -11.66
N THR A 300 16.32 5.83 -11.36
CA THR A 300 16.17 4.45 -10.86
C THR A 300 15.38 4.43 -9.55
N ALA A 301 15.81 5.18 -8.53
CA ALA A 301 15.06 5.28 -7.27
C ALA A 301 13.68 5.93 -7.46
N GLY A 302 13.56 6.84 -8.42
CA GLY A 302 12.28 7.43 -8.83
C GLY A 302 11.32 6.38 -9.39
N ALA A 303 11.81 5.47 -10.23
CA ALA A 303 11.04 4.37 -10.80
C ALA A 303 10.61 3.35 -9.74
N ASP A 304 11.52 2.95 -8.81
CA ASP A 304 11.19 2.07 -7.68
C ASP A 304 10.08 2.65 -6.81
N ALA A 305 10.24 3.88 -6.33
CA ALA A 305 9.26 4.52 -5.45
C ALA A 305 7.90 4.73 -6.15
N HIS A 306 7.92 5.03 -7.46
CA HIS A 306 6.70 5.18 -8.25
C HIS A 306 5.96 3.86 -8.43
N TYR A 307 6.70 2.79 -8.70
CA TYR A 307 6.17 1.44 -8.83
C TYR A 307 5.60 0.91 -7.51
N GLY A 308 6.35 1.03 -6.40
CA GLY A 308 5.88 0.62 -5.08
C GLY A 308 4.61 1.33 -4.64
N ALA A 309 4.51 2.64 -4.91
CA ALA A 309 3.30 3.41 -4.64
C ALA A 309 2.11 2.96 -5.51
N ALA A 310 2.34 2.64 -6.79
CA ALA A 310 1.32 2.13 -7.68
C ALA A 310 0.78 0.76 -7.22
N LEU A 311 1.66 -0.17 -6.84
CA LEU A 311 1.30 -1.47 -6.30
C LEU A 311 0.50 -1.35 -5.00
N THR A 312 0.93 -0.48 -4.09
CA THR A 312 0.25 -0.25 -2.82
C THR A 312 -1.16 0.29 -3.03
N TRP A 313 -1.31 1.25 -3.95
CA TRP A 313 -2.64 1.75 -4.34
C TRP A 313 -3.54 0.64 -4.86
N ASP A 314 -3.03 -0.16 -5.81
CA ASP A 314 -3.78 -1.24 -6.43
C ASP A 314 -4.16 -2.34 -5.43
N TYR A 315 -3.24 -2.69 -4.54
CA TYR A 315 -3.51 -3.62 -3.45
C TYR A 315 -4.67 -3.15 -2.57
N TYR A 316 -4.60 -1.93 -2.01
CA TYR A 316 -5.67 -1.41 -1.16
C TYR A 316 -7.00 -1.31 -1.90
N LYS A 317 -6.99 -0.93 -3.18
CA LYS A 317 -8.19 -0.85 -4.01
C LYS A 317 -8.79 -2.22 -4.32
N ASN A 318 -7.96 -3.17 -4.76
CA ASN A 318 -8.45 -4.45 -5.28
C ASN A 318 -8.72 -5.47 -4.17
N VAL A 319 -7.95 -5.46 -3.09
CA VAL A 319 -8.10 -6.40 -1.97
C VAL A 319 -9.06 -5.86 -0.91
N HIS A 320 -9.00 -4.56 -0.63
CA HIS A 320 -9.74 -3.94 0.47
C HIS A 320 -10.80 -2.93 0.04
N GLY A 321 -10.95 -2.65 -1.26
CA GLY A 321 -11.92 -1.68 -1.79
C GLY A 321 -11.61 -0.23 -1.43
N ARG A 322 -10.36 0.09 -1.00
CA ARG A 322 -9.95 1.42 -0.58
C ARG A 322 -9.15 2.13 -1.66
N SER A 323 -9.71 3.17 -2.25
CA SER A 323 -9.05 3.97 -3.29
C SER A 323 -8.20 5.08 -2.67
N GLY A 324 -6.88 4.82 -2.54
CA GLY A 324 -5.91 5.75 -1.96
C GLY A 324 -5.88 5.80 -0.44
N ILE A 325 -4.89 6.52 0.09
CA ILE A 325 -4.59 6.61 1.52
C ILE A 325 -5.80 7.08 2.35
N ARG A 326 -6.53 8.09 1.87
CA ARG A 326 -7.75 8.61 2.53
C ARG A 326 -9.01 7.86 2.13
N GLY A 327 -8.95 6.97 1.13
CA GLY A 327 -10.13 6.35 0.55
C GLY A 327 -10.97 7.29 -0.32
N ASP A 328 -10.43 8.44 -0.70
CA ASP A 328 -11.09 9.53 -1.45
C ASP A 328 -10.70 9.58 -2.94
N GLY A 329 -9.88 8.63 -3.40
CA GLY A 329 -9.40 8.57 -4.78
C GLY A 329 -8.29 9.59 -5.11
N VAL A 330 -7.72 10.26 -4.10
CA VAL A 330 -6.63 11.23 -4.28
C VAL A 330 -5.28 10.57 -3.96
N GLY A 331 -4.33 10.65 -4.89
CA GLY A 331 -2.97 10.15 -4.72
C GLY A 331 -2.13 11.03 -3.79
N ALA A 332 -1.23 10.41 -3.04
CA ALA A 332 -0.13 11.09 -2.35
C ALA A 332 0.99 11.40 -3.34
N TYR A 333 2.18 11.75 -2.87
CA TYR A 333 3.37 11.82 -3.71
C TYR A 333 4.59 11.24 -3.00
N SER A 334 5.55 10.78 -3.81
CA SER A 334 6.84 10.25 -3.34
C SER A 334 7.95 11.26 -3.58
N ARG A 335 8.94 11.31 -2.67
CA ARG A 335 10.18 12.08 -2.82
C ARG A 335 11.36 11.16 -2.60
N VAL A 336 12.25 11.07 -3.56
CA VAL A 336 13.49 10.28 -3.45
C VAL A 336 14.71 11.18 -3.32
N HIS A 337 15.86 10.60 -2.99
CA HIS A 337 17.12 11.29 -2.79
C HIS A 337 17.07 12.35 -1.68
N TYR A 338 16.46 11.98 -0.55
CA TYR A 338 16.42 12.83 0.63
C TYR A 338 17.74 12.80 1.39
N GLY A 339 18.34 13.95 1.61
CA GLY A 339 19.57 14.08 2.38
C GLY A 339 20.81 13.48 1.70
N ASN A 340 21.88 13.33 2.46
CA ASN A 340 23.13 12.72 2.00
C ASN A 340 23.50 11.58 2.96
N ASN A 341 23.72 10.38 2.46
CA ASN A 341 23.92 9.17 3.29
C ASN A 341 22.76 8.96 4.29
N TYR A 342 21.54 9.30 3.90
CA TYR A 342 20.40 9.18 4.79
C TYR A 342 19.83 7.74 4.73
N VAL A 343 19.99 7.04 5.86
CA VAL A 343 19.65 5.61 6.00
C VAL A 343 18.29 5.51 6.68
N ASN A 344 17.24 6.05 6.07
CA ASN A 344 15.85 5.93 6.51
C ASN A 344 14.88 6.35 5.40
N ALA A 345 13.61 5.96 5.55
CA ALA A 345 12.46 6.47 4.83
C ALA A 345 11.42 6.96 5.83
N PHE A 346 10.42 7.74 5.42
CA PHE A 346 9.35 8.17 6.30
C PHE A 346 8.13 8.68 5.54
N TRP A 347 6.96 8.46 6.12
CA TRP A 347 5.71 9.13 5.79
C TRP A 347 5.59 10.46 6.56
N SER A 348 4.91 11.43 5.97
CA SER A 348 4.55 12.67 6.66
C SER A 348 3.14 13.12 6.30
N ASP A 349 2.26 13.19 7.30
CA ASP A 349 0.90 13.71 7.16
C ASP A 349 0.87 15.18 6.75
N SER A 350 1.88 15.98 7.15
CA SER A 350 1.94 17.42 6.86
C SER A 350 2.12 17.73 5.38
N CYS A 351 2.86 16.90 4.64
CA CYS A 351 2.99 17.02 3.19
C CYS A 351 2.08 16.04 2.44
N PHE A 352 1.50 15.06 3.14
CA PHE A 352 0.79 13.93 2.55
C PHE A 352 1.68 13.18 1.56
N CYS A 353 2.86 12.78 2.00
CA CYS A 353 3.89 12.22 1.13
C CYS A 353 4.81 11.20 1.81
N MET A 354 5.36 10.29 1.00
CA MET A 354 6.47 9.41 1.34
C MET A 354 7.80 10.09 0.98
N THR A 355 8.86 9.80 1.74
CA THR A 355 10.19 10.35 1.53
C THR A 355 11.24 9.29 1.80
N TYR A 356 12.16 9.10 0.85
CA TYR A 356 13.14 8.03 0.86
C TYR A 356 14.57 8.58 0.76
N GLY A 357 15.46 8.10 1.63
CA GLY A 357 16.88 8.30 1.52
C GLY A 357 17.55 7.28 0.58
N ASP A 358 18.83 7.52 0.29
CA ASP A 358 19.62 6.67 -0.60
C ASP A 358 20.53 5.67 0.15
N GLY A 359 20.32 5.51 1.44
CA GLY A 359 21.14 4.62 2.25
C GLY A 359 22.58 5.10 2.46
N SER A 360 23.39 4.24 3.08
CA SER A 360 24.81 4.50 3.28
C SER A 360 25.54 4.58 1.93
N GLY A 361 26.42 5.55 1.78
CA GLY A 361 27.12 5.79 0.52
C GLY A 361 26.24 6.31 -0.62
N ASN A 362 24.95 6.51 -0.40
CA ASN A 362 23.93 6.85 -1.42
C ASN A 362 23.86 5.80 -2.55
N THR A 363 23.95 4.54 -2.22
CA THR A 363 23.97 3.44 -3.18
C THR A 363 22.84 2.42 -2.98
N HIS A 364 22.02 2.59 -1.94
CA HIS A 364 20.94 1.68 -1.59
C HIS A 364 19.69 2.51 -1.24
N PRO A 365 18.99 3.08 -2.23
CA PRO A 365 17.76 3.84 -1.98
C PRO A 365 16.72 2.95 -1.28
N LEU A 366 16.04 3.49 -0.28
CA LEU A 366 15.10 2.75 0.54
C LEU A 366 13.73 2.66 -0.15
N THR A 367 13.71 2.11 -1.36
CA THR A 367 12.56 2.15 -2.30
C THR A 367 12.09 0.78 -2.78
N SER A 368 12.47 -0.34 -2.09
CA SER A 368 11.91 -1.67 -2.35
C SER A 368 10.38 -1.66 -2.19
N ILE A 369 9.70 -2.67 -2.72
CA ILE A 369 8.23 -2.73 -2.74
C ILE A 369 7.67 -2.66 -1.31
N ASP A 370 8.18 -3.49 -0.43
CA ASP A 370 7.75 -3.60 0.97
C ASP A 370 7.96 -2.30 1.75
N VAL A 371 9.13 -1.63 1.58
CA VAL A 371 9.42 -0.34 2.23
C VAL A 371 8.55 0.78 1.66
N ALA A 372 8.35 0.83 0.34
CA ALA A 372 7.45 1.80 -0.26
C ALA A 372 6.00 1.63 0.24
N ALA A 373 5.55 0.39 0.38
CA ALA A 373 4.24 0.06 0.91
C ALA A 373 4.14 0.31 2.42
N HIS A 374 5.21 0.07 3.19
CA HIS A 374 5.31 0.41 4.61
C HIS A 374 5.06 1.92 4.84
N GLU A 375 5.77 2.77 4.12
CA GLU A 375 5.63 4.23 4.25
C GLU A 375 4.23 4.72 3.85
N MET A 376 3.70 4.21 2.76
CA MET A 376 2.34 4.56 2.33
C MET A 376 1.29 4.08 3.32
N THR A 377 1.53 2.96 4.01
CA THR A 377 0.63 2.40 5.02
C THR A 377 0.60 3.23 6.30
N HIS A 378 1.68 3.93 6.68
CA HIS A 378 1.61 4.93 7.75
C HIS A 378 0.53 5.98 7.46
N GLY A 379 0.43 6.42 6.21
CA GLY A 379 -0.65 7.30 5.76
C GLY A 379 -2.03 6.68 5.90
N VAL A 380 -2.19 5.40 5.57
CA VAL A 380 -3.45 4.67 5.76
C VAL A 380 -3.78 4.57 7.25
N THR A 381 -2.82 4.23 8.10
CA THR A 381 -2.97 4.17 9.57
C THR A 381 -3.40 5.50 10.15
N SER A 382 -2.77 6.62 9.76
CA SER A 382 -3.13 7.98 10.18
C SER A 382 -4.56 8.36 9.80
N ASN A 383 -5.05 7.89 8.64
CA ASN A 383 -6.39 8.18 8.12
C ASN A 383 -7.43 7.09 8.46
N THR A 384 -7.11 6.18 9.38
CA THR A 384 -8.02 5.13 9.88
C THR A 384 -7.99 5.07 11.41
N ALA A 385 -7.24 4.16 12.01
CA ALA A 385 -7.12 4.02 13.46
C ALA A 385 -6.41 5.22 14.11
N GLY A 386 -5.51 5.90 13.40
CA GLY A 386 -4.74 7.01 13.91
C GLY A 386 -3.81 6.61 15.07
N LEU A 387 -3.26 5.39 15.05
CA LEU A 387 -2.41 4.85 16.10
C LEU A 387 -1.28 5.83 16.45
N VAL A 388 -1.24 6.29 17.70
CA VAL A 388 -0.20 7.24 18.17
C VAL A 388 1.16 6.55 18.11
N TYR A 389 2.14 7.24 17.53
CA TYR A 389 3.49 6.72 17.28
C TYR A 389 4.35 6.71 18.56
N SER A 390 3.86 6.04 19.61
CA SER A 390 4.53 5.90 20.91
C SER A 390 3.96 4.72 21.67
N GLY A 391 4.76 4.08 22.52
CA GLY A 391 4.34 2.97 23.35
C GLY A 391 3.84 1.77 22.51
N GLU A 392 2.89 1.01 23.06
CA GLU A 392 2.33 -0.15 22.35
C GLU A 392 1.57 0.23 21.06
N SER A 393 0.88 1.38 21.06
CA SER A 393 0.21 1.87 19.85
C SER A 393 1.20 2.22 18.74
N GLY A 394 2.39 2.70 19.09
CA GLY A 394 3.48 2.95 18.15
C GLY A 394 4.03 1.65 17.56
N GLY A 395 4.22 0.62 18.38
CA GLY A 395 4.61 -0.72 17.90
C GLY A 395 3.56 -1.33 16.95
N LEU A 396 2.28 -1.14 17.26
CA LEU A 396 1.18 -1.58 16.39
C LEU A 396 1.08 -0.75 15.09
N ASN A 397 1.47 0.53 15.12
CA ASN A 397 1.57 1.37 13.93
C ASN A 397 2.64 0.84 12.97
N GLU A 398 3.85 0.59 13.49
CA GLU A 398 4.96 -0.02 12.75
C GLU A 398 4.58 -1.42 12.21
N ALA A 399 4.03 -2.27 13.06
CA ALA A 399 3.60 -3.61 12.64
C ALA A 399 2.53 -3.56 11.53
N THR A 400 1.62 -2.60 11.57
CA THR A 400 0.63 -2.40 10.51
C THR A 400 1.30 -2.09 9.18
N SER A 401 2.33 -1.26 9.19
CA SER A 401 3.13 -0.93 8.02
C SER A 401 3.93 -2.13 7.49
N ASP A 402 4.57 -2.92 8.36
CA ASP A 402 5.28 -4.14 7.97
C ASP A 402 4.33 -5.21 7.41
N ILE A 403 3.17 -5.42 8.07
CA ILE A 403 2.15 -6.37 7.62
C ILE A 403 1.70 -6.04 6.19
N PHE A 404 1.37 -4.78 5.93
CA PHE A 404 0.92 -4.40 4.59
C PHE A 404 2.08 -4.22 3.60
N GLY A 405 3.29 -3.92 4.05
CA GLY A 405 4.52 -3.99 3.26
C GLY A 405 4.70 -5.36 2.63
N SER A 406 4.81 -6.39 3.48
CA SER A 406 4.92 -7.78 3.06
C SER A 406 3.73 -8.24 2.19
N THR A 407 2.48 -7.90 2.56
CA THR A 407 1.32 -8.34 1.76
C THR A 407 1.24 -7.67 0.38
N VAL A 408 1.69 -6.43 0.23
CA VAL A 408 1.81 -5.74 -1.07
C VAL A 408 2.88 -6.40 -1.95
N GLU A 409 3.99 -6.80 -1.38
CA GLU A 409 5.03 -7.53 -2.08
C GLU A 409 4.54 -8.88 -2.60
N PHE A 410 3.85 -9.66 -1.78
CA PHE A 410 3.16 -10.87 -2.25
C PHE A 410 2.12 -10.58 -3.35
N TYR A 411 1.38 -9.47 -3.23
CA TYR A 411 0.41 -9.05 -4.24
C TYR A 411 1.07 -8.68 -5.57
N ALA A 412 2.25 -8.07 -5.54
CA ALA A 412 3.03 -7.69 -6.71
C ALA A 412 3.37 -8.90 -7.58
N ASN A 413 3.57 -10.07 -6.97
CA ASN A 413 3.96 -11.29 -7.68
C ASN A 413 5.13 -11.04 -8.66
N ASN A 414 6.10 -10.24 -8.23
CA ASN A 414 7.27 -9.87 -9.01
C ASN A 414 8.32 -10.96 -8.91
N SER A 415 8.96 -11.31 -10.03
CA SER A 415 9.99 -12.38 -10.04
C SER A 415 11.38 -11.91 -9.61
N SER A 416 11.61 -10.59 -9.59
CA SER A 416 12.87 -9.98 -9.12
C SER A 416 12.83 -9.65 -7.63
N ASP A 417 11.64 -9.44 -7.09
CA ASP A 417 11.34 -9.10 -5.71
C ASP A 417 10.15 -9.97 -5.31
N THR A 418 10.45 -11.18 -4.83
CA THR A 418 9.44 -12.23 -4.64
C THR A 418 8.89 -12.17 -3.23
N GLY A 419 7.60 -11.91 -3.09
CA GLY A 419 6.92 -11.71 -1.81
C GLY A 419 7.27 -12.73 -0.73
N ASP A 420 7.65 -12.23 0.43
CA ASP A 420 8.09 -13.01 1.58
C ASP A 420 7.70 -12.35 2.93
N TYR A 421 8.28 -12.77 4.05
CA TYR A 421 8.03 -12.23 5.39
C TYR A 421 9.30 -11.62 6.01
N LEU A 422 10.21 -11.17 5.16
CA LEU A 422 11.33 -10.33 5.54
C LEU A 422 10.94 -8.86 5.27
N ILE A 423 11.61 -7.92 5.86
CA ILE A 423 11.36 -6.49 5.63
C ILE A 423 12.67 -5.82 5.26
N GLY A 424 12.73 -5.20 4.08
CA GLY A 424 13.89 -4.46 3.58
C GLY A 424 15.07 -5.35 3.17
N GLU A 425 14.83 -6.61 2.81
CA GLU A 425 15.87 -7.58 2.44
C GLU A 425 16.59 -7.18 1.15
N GLU A 426 15.88 -6.62 0.16
CA GLU A 426 16.48 -6.17 -1.10
C GLU A 426 17.41 -4.95 -0.91
N ILE A 427 17.21 -4.15 0.13
CA ILE A 427 18.00 -2.95 0.38
C ILE A 427 19.36 -3.27 0.97
N ASP A 428 19.47 -4.38 1.73
CA ASP A 428 20.68 -4.73 2.50
C ASP A 428 21.21 -3.55 3.33
N ILE A 429 20.32 -2.99 4.16
CA ILE A 429 20.61 -1.77 4.94
C ILE A 429 21.78 -1.93 5.91
N ASN A 430 22.03 -3.17 6.36
CA ASN A 430 23.12 -3.52 7.27
C ASN A 430 24.43 -3.81 6.53
N GLY A 431 24.40 -4.05 5.21
CA GLY A 431 25.56 -4.38 4.39
C GLY A 431 26.11 -5.80 4.63
N ASP A 432 25.29 -6.71 5.16
CA ASP A 432 25.64 -8.09 5.48
C ASP A 432 24.69 -9.14 4.86
N GLY A 433 23.77 -8.70 3.99
CA GLY A 433 22.78 -9.51 3.33
C GLY A 433 21.60 -9.89 4.23
N SER A 434 21.46 -9.26 5.40
CA SER A 434 20.32 -9.49 6.30
C SER A 434 19.20 -8.47 6.05
N PRO A 435 17.92 -8.89 6.19
CA PRO A 435 16.80 -7.96 6.16
C PRO A 435 16.82 -7.02 7.37
N LEU A 436 16.08 -5.93 7.28
CA LEU A 436 15.89 -5.01 8.40
C LEU A 436 15.12 -5.68 9.53
N ARG A 437 14.06 -6.44 9.23
CA ARG A 437 13.24 -7.16 10.22
C ARG A 437 12.78 -8.52 9.69
N TYR A 438 12.39 -9.40 10.62
CA TYR A 438 11.86 -10.73 10.37
C TYR A 438 10.47 -10.86 10.99
N MET A 439 9.47 -11.31 10.23
CA MET A 439 8.11 -11.46 10.77
C MET A 439 7.88 -12.83 11.46
N ASP A 440 8.58 -13.89 11.04
CA ASP A 440 8.44 -15.24 11.61
C ASP A 440 9.06 -15.39 13.00
N LYS A 441 10.13 -14.69 13.25
CA LYS A 441 10.89 -14.65 14.51
C LYS A 441 11.64 -13.34 14.61
N PRO A 442 10.96 -12.27 15.06
CA PRO A 442 11.53 -10.93 15.10
C PRO A 442 12.90 -10.82 15.77
N SER A 443 13.14 -11.58 16.83
CA SER A 443 14.42 -11.57 17.56
C SER A 443 15.65 -11.96 16.74
N LYS A 444 15.49 -12.41 15.50
CA LYS A 444 16.62 -12.69 14.58
C LYS A 444 17.43 -11.42 14.28
N ASP A 445 16.80 -10.24 14.31
CA ASP A 445 17.48 -8.95 14.12
C ASP A 445 18.31 -8.50 15.35
N GLY A 446 18.24 -9.23 16.45
CA GLY A 446 18.97 -8.95 17.70
C GLY A 446 18.31 -7.93 18.63
N ALA A 447 17.26 -7.21 18.20
CA ALA A 447 16.63 -6.13 18.97
C ALA A 447 15.12 -6.31 19.18
N SER A 448 14.40 -6.73 18.15
CA SER A 448 12.94 -6.94 18.16
C SER A 448 12.52 -8.06 19.11
N LYS A 449 11.25 -8.06 19.51
CA LYS A 449 10.71 -9.02 20.48
C LYS A 449 9.75 -9.99 19.79
N ASP A 450 9.92 -11.30 20.06
CA ASP A 450 9.07 -12.36 19.52
C ASP A 450 7.68 -12.38 20.14
N ALA A 451 7.55 -11.90 21.38
CA ALA A 451 6.33 -11.98 22.16
C ALA A 451 6.15 -10.75 23.07
N TRP A 452 4.91 -10.50 23.42
CA TRP A 452 4.54 -9.42 24.34
C TRP A 452 5.04 -9.65 25.76
N TYR A 453 5.46 -8.58 26.43
CA TYR A 453 5.73 -8.52 27.87
C TYR A 453 5.37 -7.12 28.39
N SER A 454 5.18 -6.97 29.70
CA SER A 454 4.66 -5.74 30.31
C SER A 454 5.51 -4.47 30.09
N GLY A 455 6.76 -4.60 29.68
CA GLY A 455 7.65 -3.48 29.35
C GLY A 455 7.75 -3.16 27.86
N ILE A 456 6.99 -3.82 26.99
CA ILE A 456 7.12 -3.70 25.53
C ILE A 456 6.90 -2.26 25.03
N GLY A 457 5.99 -1.52 25.66
CA GLY A 457 5.72 -0.13 25.30
C GLY A 457 6.81 0.89 25.68
N SER A 458 7.87 0.45 26.36
CA SER A 458 8.99 1.33 26.75
C SER A 458 10.21 1.22 25.85
N ILE A 459 10.22 0.33 24.87
CA ILE A 459 11.29 0.20 23.88
C ILE A 459 10.91 0.92 22.58
N ASP A 460 11.87 1.07 21.68
CA ASP A 460 11.64 1.68 20.37
C ASP A 460 10.50 0.98 19.61
N VAL A 461 9.68 1.78 18.93
CA VAL A 461 8.47 1.30 18.24
C VAL A 461 8.77 0.28 17.16
N HIS A 462 9.91 0.38 16.48
CA HIS A 462 10.36 -0.57 15.46
C HIS A 462 10.68 -1.95 16.04
N TYR A 463 11.10 -2.02 17.31
CA TYR A 463 11.37 -3.29 17.99
C TYR A 463 10.16 -3.83 18.76
N SER A 464 9.29 -2.92 19.23
CA SER A 464 8.04 -3.30 19.89
C SER A 464 6.95 -3.72 18.90
N SER A 465 7.14 -3.53 17.59
CA SER A 465 6.29 -4.06 16.51
C SER A 465 6.34 -5.60 16.42
N GLY A 466 7.45 -6.19 16.84
CA GLY A 466 7.75 -7.61 16.66
C GLY A 466 6.63 -8.56 17.05
N PRO A 467 5.99 -8.47 18.24
CA PRO A 467 4.91 -9.39 18.59
C PRO A 467 3.70 -9.36 17.64
N ALA A 468 3.39 -8.20 17.02
CA ALA A 468 2.30 -8.11 16.05
C ALA A 468 2.70 -8.62 14.67
N ASN A 469 3.94 -8.38 14.23
CA ASN A 469 4.50 -9.01 13.03
C ASN A 469 4.48 -10.53 13.15
N HIS A 470 4.93 -11.05 14.28
CA HIS A 470 4.94 -12.47 14.58
C HIS A 470 3.53 -13.06 14.67
N PHE A 471 2.59 -12.35 15.31
CA PHE A 471 1.16 -12.72 15.29
C PHE A 471 0.65 -12.86 13.86
N PHE A 472 0.95 -11.89 12.99
CA PHE A 472 0.49 -11.92 11.60
C PHE A 472 1.07 -13.10 10.83
N TYR A 473 2.37 -13.39 10.99
CA TYR A 473 3.00 -14.58 10.41
C TYR A 473 2.33 -15.86 10.92
N LEU A 474 2.18 -16.02 12.25
CA LEU A 474 1.54 -17.20 12.84
C LEU A 474 0.10 -17.37 12.37
N LEU A 475 -0.66 -16.29 12.26
CA LEU A 475 -2.03 -16.33 11.75
C LEU A 475 -2.08 -16.71 10.27
N SER A 476 -1.16 -16.20 9.47
CA SER A 476 -1.09 -16.48 8.04
C SER A 476 -0.61 -17.91 7.76
N GLU A 477 0.51 -18.29 8.34
CA GLU A 477 1.28 -19.47 7.93
C GLU A 477 1.28 -20.60 8.99
N GLY A 478 1.07 -20.24 10.23
CA GLY A 478 1.21 -21.18 11.36
C GLY A 478 2.63 -21.20 11.93
N SER A 479 2.80 -22.02 13.00
CA SER A 479 4.08 -22.18 13.67
C SER A 479 4.95 -23.30 13.08
N GLY A 480 6.23 -23.35 13.47
CA GLY A 480 7.20 -24.35 13.06
C GLY A 480 7.95 -24.01 11.78
N THR A 481 8.58 -25.01 11.18
CA THR A 481 9.42 -24.81 9.98
C THR A 481 8.58 -24.85 8.71
N LYS A 482 8.77 -23.88 7.83
CA LYS A 482 8.07 -23.76 6.54
C LYS A 482 8.94 -23.05 5.52
N THR A 483 8.89 -23.49 4.26
CA THR A 483 9.56 -22.79 3.15
C THR A 483 8.49 -22.13 2.28
N ILE A 484 8.63 -20.81 2.08
CA ILE A 484 7.71 -19.99 1.28
C ILE A 484 8.56 -19.22 0.29
N ASN A 485 8.26 -19.33 -0.99
CA ASN A 485 8.97 -18.66 -2.08
C ASN A 485 10.52 -18.77 -2.02
N GLY A 486 11.02 -19.91 -1.53
CA GLY A 486 12.46 -20.15 -1.40
C GLY A 486 13.09 -19.77 -0.07
N VAL A 487 12.40 -18.97 0.77
CA VAL A 487 12.86 -18.60 2.12
C VAL A 487 12.37 -19.61 3.14
N THR A 488 13.26 -20.08 4.01
CA THR A 488 12.91 -21.02 5.08
C THR A 488 12.75 -20.29 6.41
N TYR A 489 11.55 -20.36 6.95
CA TYR A 489 11.15 -19.79 8.23
C TYR A 489 11.11 -20.87 9.31
N ASN A 490 11.29 -20.48 10.57
CA ASN A 490 11.07 -21.36 11.72
C ASN A 490 10.45 -20.53 12.87
N SER A 491 9.13 -20.43 12.85
CA SER A 491 8.37 -19.60 13.76
C SER A 491 8.02 -20.35 15.04
N PRO A 492 8.61 -20.01 16.20
CA PRO A 492 8.25 -20.57 17.48
C PRO A 492 7.00 -19.89 18.04
N THR A 493 6.42 -20.46 19.10
CA THR A 493 5.41 -19.80 19.92
C THR A 493 5.93 -19.63 21.33
N SER A 494 5.49 -18.59 22.04
CA SER A 494 5.93 -18.29 23.41
C SER A 494 5.50 -19.35 24.44
N ASP A 495 4.40 -20.06 24.15
CA ASP A 495 3.85 -21.11 25.00
C ASP A 495 4.23 -22.54 24.55
N GLY A 496 4.98 -22.67 23.47
CA GLY A 496 5.42 -23.95 22.91
C GLY A 496 4.32 -24.77 22.24
N LEU A 497 3.11 -24.25 22.10
CA LEU A 497 1.98 -24.94 21.47
C LEU A 497 1.83 -24.53 20.00
N PRO A 498 1.45 -25.46 19.11
CA PRO A 498 1.35 -25.15 17.69
C PRO A 498 0.22 -24.15 17.38
N VAL A 499 0.43 -23.37 16.33
CA VAL A 499 -0.60 -22.53 15.69
C VAL A 499 -0.83 -23.06 14.27
N THR A 500 -2.10 -23.21 13.91
CA THR A 500 -2.50 -23.53 12.53
C THR A 500 -2.85 -22.25 11.80
N GLY A 501 -2.14 -21.92 10.72
CA GLY A 501 -2.40 -20.74 9.90
C GLY A 501 -3.72 -20.86 9.14
N ILE A 502 -4.32 -19.71 8.83
CA ILE A 502 -5.58 -19.62 8.07
C ILE A 502 -5.39 -19.11 6.64
N GLY A 503 -4.15 -18.85 6.26
CA GLY A 503 -3.77 -18.22 5.00
C GLY A 503 -3.73 -16.69 5.08
N ARG A 504 -2.75 -16.10 4.35
CA ARG A 504 -2.49 -14.66 4.32
C ARG A 504 -3.73 -13.85 3.90
N ASP A 505 -4.46 -14.30 2.87
CA ASP A 505 -5.65 -13.62 2.34
C ASP A 505 -6.75 -13.40 3.39
N LYS A 506 -6.83 -14.26 4.41
CA LYS A 506 -7.76 -14.09 5.52
C LYS A 506 -7.16 -13.23 6.63
N ALA A 507 -5.88 -13.42 6.91
CA ALA A 507 -5.16 -12.67 7.93
C ALA A 507 -5.13 -11.16 7.62
N GLU A 508 -4.81 -10.78 6.38
CA GLU A 508 -4.80 -9.38 5.93
C GLU A 508 -6.18 -8.71 6.02
N LYS A 509 -7.25 -9.43 5.66
CA LYS A 509 -8.63 -8.94 5.77
C LYS A 509 -9.05 -8.73 7.21
N ILE A 510 -8.65 -9.63 8.12
CA ILE A 510 -8.91 -9.48 9.56
C ILE A 510 -8.18 -8.25 10.09
N TRP A 511 -6.89 -8.08 9.77
CA TRP A 511 -6.11 -6.94 10.23
C TRP A 511 -6.65 -5.61 9.69
N PHE A 512 -6.94 -5.55 8.39
CA PHE A 512 -7.52 -4.37 7.77
C PHE A 512 -8.89 -4.01 8.36
N ARG A 513 -9.75 -5.01 8.58
CA ARG A 513 -11.05 -4.80 9.21
C ARG A 513 -10.89 -4.27 10.64
N ALA A 514 -9.97 -4.80 11.41
CA ALA A 514 -9.66 -4.33 12.75
C ALA A 514 -9.10 -2.91 12.72
N LEU A 515 -8.12 -2.63 11.87
CA LEU A 515 -7.51 -1.31 11.69
C LEU A 515 -8.55 -0.22 11.37
N THR A 516 -9.48 -0.54 10.47
CA THR A 516 -10.45 0.46 9.97
C THR A 516 -11.71 0.59 10.82
N THR A 517 -12.02 -0.36 11.71
CA THR A 517 -13.32 -0.39 12.42
C THR A 517 -13.24 -0.70 13.91
N LYS A 518 -12.10 -1.14 14.45
CA LYS A 518 -11.96 -1.58 15.85
C LYS A 518 -10.84 -0.86 16.59
N PHE A 519 -9.74 -0.56 15.92
CA PHE A 519 -8.60 0.12 16.55
C PHE A 519 -8.87 1.60 16.71
N THR A 520 -8.28 2.18 17.73
CA THR A 520 -8.28 3.60 18.06
C THR A 520 -6.85 4.09 18.22
N SER A 521 -6.67 5.37 18.42
CA SER A 521 -5.34 6.00 18.49
C SER A 521 -4.44 5.46 19.62
N ASN A 522 -5.01 4.91 20.67
CA ASN A 522 -4.30 4.36 21.83
C ASN A 522 -4.45 2.85 21.99
N THR A 523 -4.82 2.14 20.93
CA THR A 523 -4.92 0.67 20.95
C THR A 523 -3.57 0.07 21.37
N ASN A 524 -3.60 -0.74 22.41
CA ASN A 524 -2.48 -1.56 22.89
C ASN A 524 -2.64 -3.02 22.41
N TYR A 525 -1.70 -3.91 22.75
CA TYR A 525 -1.72 -5.30 22.29
C TYR A 525 -2.96 -6.08 22.76
N ALA A 526 -3.41 -5.87 24.00
CA ALA A 526 -4.62 -6.50 24.50
C ALA A 526 -5.88 -6.05 23.75
N ALA A 527 -5.97 -4.74 23.45
CA ALA A 527 -7.04 -4.16 22.65
C ALA A 527 -6.95 -4.58 21.17
N ALA A 528 -5.75 -4.73 20.63
CA ALA A 528 -5.53 -5.25 19.27
C ALA A 528 -6.04 -6.69 19.13
N ARG A 529 -5.77 -7.55 20.13
CA ARG A 529 -6.36 -8.89 20.20
C ARG A 529 -7.88 -8.82 20.21
N THR A 530 -8.46 -7.99 21.07
CA THR A 530 -9.92 -7.83 21.15
C THR A 530 -10.51 -7.35 19.82
N GLY A 531 -9.87 -6.36 19.19
CA GLY A 531 -10.29 -5.79 17.92
C GLY A 531 -10.21 -6.78 16.75
N THR A 532 -9.13 -7.57 16.66
CA THR A 532 -8.98 -8.61 15.63
C THR A 532 -9.95 -9.76 15.82
N LEU A 533 -10.24 -10.16 17.06
CA LEU A 533 -11.29 -11.15 17.36
C LEU A 533 -12.68 -10.64 16.96
N ALA A 534 -13.00 -9.39 17.28
CA ALA A 534 -14.26 -8.79 16.87
C ALA A 534 -14.39 -8.73 15.34
N ALA A 535 -13.31 -8.30 14.64
CA ALA A 535 -13.25 -8.29 13.19
C ALA A 535 -13.43 -9.70 12.59
N THR A 536 -12.80 -10.72 13.21
CA THR A 536 -12.93 -12.10 12.76
C THR A 536 -14.35 -12.61 12.97
N GLY A 537 -14.97 -12.29 14.11
CA GLY A 537 -16.36 -12.64 14.37
C GLY A 537 -17.33 -12.04 13.34
N GLU A 538 -17.07 -10.81 12.89
CA GLU A 538 -17.86 -10.16 11.82
C GLU A 538 -17.64 -10.80 10.45
N LEU A 539 -16.42 -11.21 10.13
CA LEU A 539 -16.08 -11.74 8.81
C LEU A 539 -16.40 -13.23 8.66
N TYR A 540 -16.21 -14.02 9.72
CA TYR A 540 -16.23 -15.48 9.65
C TYR A 540 -17.11 -16.15 10.72
N GLY A 541 -17.58 -15.41 11.72
CA GLY A 541 -18.35 -15.93 12.85
C GLY A 541 -17.48 -16.28 14.07
N ALA A 542 -18.02 -16.10 15.27
CA ALA A 542 -17.30 -16.31 16.55
C ALA A 542 -16.96 -17.79 16.85
N ASP A 543 -17.63 -18.74 16.21
CA ASP A 543 -17.38 -20.18 16.37
C ASP A 543 -16.46 -20.75 15.27
N SER A 544 -15.99 -19.90 14.33
CA SER A 544 -15.21 -20.29 13.16
C SER A 544 -13.80 -20.80 13.54
N ALA A 545 -13.20 -21.55 12.63
CA ALA A 545 -11.80 -21.95 12.75
C ALA A 545 -10.86 -20.72 12.74
N GLU A 546 -11.22 -19.71 11.96
CA GLU A 546 -10.49 -18.44 11.89
C GLU A 546 -10.48 -17.70 13.24
N TYR A 547 -11.62 -17.67 13.94
CA TYR A 547 -11.71 -17.04 15.25
C TYR A 547 -10.80 -17.74 16.27
N LYS A 548 -10.78 -19.06 16.26
CA LYS A 548 -9.89 -19.87 17.11
C LYS A 548 -8.42 -19.65 16.75
N ALA A 549 -8.11 -19.60 15.46
CA ALA A 549 -6.73 -19.33 15.00
C ALA A 549 -6.23 -17.95 15.42
N VAL A 550 -7.08 -16.90 15.40
CA VAL A 550 -6.73 -15.57 15.93
C VAL A 550 -6.44 -15.62 17.42
N GLN A 551 -7.26 -16.37 18.21
CA GLN A 551 -6.98 -16.58 19.64
C GLN A 551 -5.62 -17.26 19.84
N ASP A 552 -5.35 -18.30 19.07
CA ASP A 552 -4.16 -19.13 19.21
C ASP A 552 -2.89 -18.39 18.74
N ALA A 553 -2.97 -17.60 17.66
CA ALA A 553 -1.87 -16.80 17.18
C ALA A 553 -1.48 -15.69 18.18
N TRP A 554 -2.46 -15.00 18.77
CA TRP A 554 -2.19 -14.02 19.82
C TRP A 554 -1.62 -14.65 21.09
N ALA A 555 -2.13 -15.82 21.51
CA ALA A 555 -1.57 -16.55 22.65
C ALA A 555 -0.14 -17.01 22.35
N GLY A 556 0.14 -17.41 21.10
CA GLY A 556 1.49 -17.76 20.64
C GLY A 556 2.53 -16.63 20.76
N VAL A 557 2.10 -15.39 20.85
CA VAL A 557 2.95 -14.21 21.11
C VAL A 557 2.67 -13.60 22.51
N ASN A 558 2.16 -14.39 23.44
CA ASN A 558 1.89 -14.04 24.84
C ASN A 558 0.84 -12.92 25.02
N VAL A 559 -0.16 -12.84 24.16
CA VAL A 559 -1.29 -11.89 24.29
C VAL A 559 -2.58 -12.67 24.49
N GLY A 560 -3.02 -12.81 25.74
CA GLY A 560 -4.27 -13.49 26.12
C GLY A 560 -4.18 -15.02 26.05
N THR A 561 -5.33 -15.70 25.97
CA THR A 561 -5.45 -17.15 26.10
C THR A 561 -5.81 -17.82 24.76
N ARG A 562 -5.48 -19.11 24.66
CA ARG A 562 -5.81 -19.97 23.50
C ARG A 562 -7.30 -20.29 23.39
N SER A 563 -7.70 -20.70 22.21
CA SER A 563 -8.99 -21.31 21.93
C SER A 563 -9.12 -22.64 22.69
N GLY A 564 -10.23 -22.87 23.30
CA GLY A 564 -10.51 -24.16 24.00
C GLY A 564 -9.94 -24.30 25.42
N GLY A 565 -9.32 -23.26 25.99
CA GLY A 565 -8.90 -23.26 27.40
C GLY A 565 -7.80 -24.26 27.76
N GLY A 566 -7.01 -24.74 26.78
CA GLY A 566 -5.95 -25.72 26.97
C GLY A 566 -4.61 -25.22 26.46
N GLY A 567 -3.84 -24.55 27.29
CA GLY A 567 -2.46 -24.20 27.03
C GLY A 567 -1.72 -24.02 28.34
N GLY A 568 -0.58 -24.69 28.51
CA GLY A 568 0.27 -24.65 29.71
C GLY A 568 0.99 -23.33 29.90
N GLY A 569 0.26 -22.23 29.99
CA GLY A 569 0.67 -20.96 30.53
C GLY A 569 -0.32 -20.55 31.61
N GLY A 570 0.14 -19.99 32.70
CA GLY A 570 -0.69 -19.73 33.88
C GLY A 570 -2.02 -19.06 33.53
N THR A 571 -3.12 -19.68 33.87
CA THR A 571 -4.45 -19.10 33.64
C THR A 571 -4.60 -17.88 34.54
N SER A 572 -4.80 -16.73 33.97
CA SER A 572 -5.00 -15.48 34.73
C SER A 572 -6.48 -15.12 34.77
N PHE A 573 -6.91 -14.63 35.90
CA PHE A 573 -8.26 -14.10 36.15
C PHE A 573 -8.09 -12.69 36.72
N GLU A 574 -8.75 -11.69 36.16
CA GLU A 574 -8.56 -10.29 36.51
C GLU A 574 -9.89 -9.60 36.81
N ASN A 575 -9.86 -8.64 37.72
CA ASN A 575 -10.94 -7.68 37.94
C ASN A 575 -10.38 -6.27 37.91
N THR A 576 -10.86 -5.47 36.98
CA THR A 576 -10.46 -4.07 36.73
C THR A 576 -11.54 -3.08 37.19
N ALA A 577 -12.54 -3.54 37.94
CA ALA A 577 -13.56 -2.64 38.48
C ALA A 577 -13.04 -1.93 39.73
N ASP A 578 -13.14 -0.60 39.74
CA ASP A 578 -12.77 0.22 40.89
C ASP A 578 -13.63 -0.10 42.10
N VAL A 579 -12.99 -0.29 43.27
CA VAL A 579 -13.68 -0.46 44.54
C VAL A 579 -13.12 0.55 45.54
N ALA A 580 -13.93 1.54 45.94
CA ALA A 580 -13.54 2.54 46.90
C ALA A 580 -13.16 1.93 48.25
N ILE A 581 -12.07 2.37 48.86
CA ILE A 581 -11.62 1.98 50.19
C ILE A 581 -12.05 3.09 51.17
N PRO A 582 -12.97 2.83 52.11
CA PRO A 582 -13.42 3.82 53.11
C PRO A 582 -12.28 4.17 54.06
N ASP A 583 -12.04 5.45 54.29
CA ASP A 583 -11.15 5.96 55.33
C ASP A 583 -11.57 5.44 56.72
N ARG A 584 -10.66 4.69 57.35
CA ARG A 584 -10.85 4.01 58.63
C ARG A 584 -12.19 3.26 58.73
N GLY A 585 -12.53 2.53 57.63
CA GLY A 585 -13.82 1.86 57.48
C GLY A 585 -13.80 0.35 57.59
N SER A 586 -14.94 -0.23 57.28
CA SER A 586 -15.05 -1.68 57.12
C SER A 586 -14.27 -2.16 55.90
N ALA A 587 -13.69 -3.37 55.96
CA ALA A 587 -13.03 -3.97 54.84
C ALA A 587 -13.94 -4.08 53.62
N VAL A 588 -13.40 -3.71 52.44
CA VAL A 588 -14.05 -3.88 51.15
C VAL A 588 -13.49 -5.10 50.41
N THR A 589 -14.25 -5.63 49.46
CA THR A 589 -13.80 -6.79 48.68
C THR A 589 -14.05 -6.60 47.19
N SER A 590 -13.03 -6.94 46.36
CA SER A 590 -13.15 -7.12 44.92
C SER A 590 -13.08 -8.62 44.63
N SER A 591 -13.98 -9.14 43.78
CA SER A 591 -14.13 -10.58 43.59
C SER A 591 -13.70 -11.03 42.18
N ILE A 592 -13.02 -12.16 42.07
CA ILE A 592 -12.71 -12.86 40.82
C ILE A 592 -13.34 -14.27 40.91
N THR A 593 -14.10 -14.66 39.89
CA THR A 593 -14.62 -16.04 39.79
C THR A 593 -13.65 -16.86 38.95
N VAL A 594 -13.01 -17.84 39.56
CA VAL A 594 -12.15 -18.82 38.89
C VAL A 594 -12.97 -20.04 38.50
N SER A 595 -12.85 -20.47 37.24
CA SER A 595 -13.51 -21.67 36.74
C SER A 595 -12.62 -22.40 35.71
N GLY A 596 -12.95 -23.65 35.42
CA GLY A 596 -12.23 -24.42 34.41
C GLY A 596 -10.88 -25.00 34.89
N ARG A 597 -10.54 -24.88 36.17
CA ARG A 597 -9.33 -25.48 36.77
C ARG A 597 -9.63 -26.87 37.31
N THR A 598 -8.61 -27.72 37.34
CA THR A 598 -8.73 -29.05 37.98
C THR A 598 -7.91 -29.06 39.26
N GLY A 599 -8.47 -29.59 40.34
CA GLY A 599 -7.78 -29.76 41.64
C GLY A 599 -7.60 -28.46 42.42
N ASN A 600 -6.53 -28.43 43.20
CA ASN A 600 -6.22 -27.32 44.11
C ASN A 600 -5.41 -26.19 43.38
N ALA A 601 -5.40 -25.03 44.00
CA ALA A 601 -4.54 -23.90 43.58
C ALA A 601 -3.04 -24.25 43.75
N PRO A 602 -2.14 -23.61 43.05
CA PRO A 602 -0.71 -23.93 43.13
C PRO A 602 -0.06 -23.34 44.39
N SER A 603 1.09 -23.91 44.78
CA SER A 603 1.90 -23.37 45.89
C SER A 603 2.60 -22.05 45.60
N ASN A 604 2.55 -21.62 44.34
CA ASN A 604 3.16 -20.37 43.84
C ASN A 604 2.13 -19.48 43.13
N LEU A 605 0.87 -19.48 43.58
CA LEU A 605 -0.19 -18.61 43.06
C LEU A 605 0.27 -17.15 43.07
N GLN A 606 0.22 -16.49 41.92
CA GLN A 606 0.59 -15.09 41.79
C GLN A 606 -0.63 -14.18 41.94
N VAL A 607 -0.51 -13.15 42.76
CA VAL A 607 -1.57 -12.17 43.06
C VAL A 607 -1.02 -10.78 42.74
N ALA A 608 -1.27 -10.29 41.56
CA ALA A 608 -0.93 -8.91 41.20
C ALA A 608 -2.03 -7.98 41.76
N VAL A 609 -1.62 -6.93 42.45
CA VAL A 609 -2.49 -5.97 43.14
C VAL A 609 -2.11 -4.57 42.71
N ASP A 610 -3.09 -3.81 42.27
CA ASP A 610 -3.00 -2.41 41.95
C ASP A 610 -4.04 -1.61 42.77
N ILE A 611 -3.55 -0.85 43.76
CA ILE A 611 -4.36 -0.02 44.64
C ILE A 611 -3.81 1.40 44.59
N VAL A 612 -4.68 2.36 44.34
CA VAL A 612 -4.40 3.79 44.46
C VAL A 612 -4.77 4.21 45.86
N HIS A 613 -3.81 4.72 46.64
CA HIS A 613 -4.01 5.19 48.02
C HIS A 613 -2.92 6.18 48.42
N THR A 614 -3.24 7.18 49.23
CA THR A 614 -2.31 8.25 49.62
C THR A 614 -1.37 7.86 50.77
N TYR A 615 -1.62 6.78 51.49
CA TYR A 615 -0.75 6.28 52.55
C TYR A 615 -0.93 4.76 52.73
N ILE A 616 -0.09 3.96 52.12
CA ILE A 616 -0.25 2.50 52.14
C ILE A 616 0.02 1.84 53.50
N GLY A 617 0.69 2.55 54.42
CA GLY A 617 0.91 2.08 55.79
C GLY A 617 -0.38 1.69 56.51
N ASP A 618 -1.49 2.35 56.18
CA ASP A 618 -2.80 2.18 56.82
C ASP A 618 -3.58 1.00 56.26
N LEU A 619 -3.12 0.42 55.14
CA LEU A 619 -3.81 -0.66 54.49
C LEU A 619 -3.39 -2.03 54.99
N LYS A 620 -4.41 -2.89 55.27
CA LYS A 620 -4.27 -4.34 55.32
C LYS A 620 -4.84 -4.91 54.02
N VAL A 621 -4.05 -5.76 53.33
CA VAL A 621 -4.46 -6.38 52.09
C VAL A 621 -4.39 -7.91 52.25
N GLU A 622 -5.47 -8.62 51.90
CA GLU A 622 -5.57 -10.06 52.02
C GLU A 622 -6.18 -10.69 50.78
N LEU A 623 -5.67 -11.85 50.39
CA LEU A 623 -6.35 -12.76 49.46
C LEU A 623 -7.26 -13.68 50.26
N VAL A 624 -8.52 -13.79 49.87
CA VAL A 624 -9.49 -14.71 50.51
C VAL A 624 -9.87 -15.78 49.49
N ALA A 625 -9.62 -17.03 49.83
CA ALA A 625 -9.93 -18.21 49.03
C ALA A 625 -11.45 -18.51 48.99
N PRO A 626 -11.90 -19.39 48.10
CA PRO A 626 -13.33 -19.76 47.97
C PRO A 626 -13.97 -20.33 49.22
N ASP A 627 -13.21 -21.01 50.07
CA ASP A 627 -13.68 -21.55 51.35
C ASP A 627 -13.67 -20.53 52.52
N GLY A 628 -13.11 -19.32 52.28
CA GLY A 628 -13.00 -18.26 53.27
C GLY A 628 -11.63 -18.14 53.92
N SER A 629 -10.70 -19.05 53.65
CA SER A 629 -9.29 -18.96 54.12
C SER A 629 -8.65 -17.68 53.67
N ALA A 630 -7.94 -16.98 54.58
CA ALA A 630 -7.35 -15.68 54.29
C ALA A 630 -5.82 -15.70 54.33
N TYR A 631 -5.17 -15.17 53.30
CA TYR A 631 -3.74 -15.04 53.14
C TYR A 631 -3.36 -13.56 53.16
N THR A 632 -2.58 -13.14 54.17
CA THR A 632 -2.13 -11.74 54.25
C THR A 632 -1.10 -11.47 53.21
N LEU A 633 -1.43 -10.56 52.26
CA LEU A 633 -0.51 -10.06 51.25
C LEU A 633 0.32 -8.89 51.80
N LYS A 634 -0.33 -7.98 52.51
CA LYS A 634 0.30 -6.82 53.15
C LYS A 634 -0.32 -6.62 54.53
N ALA A 635 0.52 -6.53 55.54
CA ALA A 635 0.08 -6.24 56.91
C ALA A 635 -0.09 -4.74 57.11
N TYR A 636 -1.03 -4.36 57.97
CA TYR A 636 -1.14 -2.99 58.52
C TYR A 636 0.18 -2.57 59.19
N GLY A 637 0.54 -1.28 59.04
CA GLY A 637 1.77 -0.72 59.56
C GLY A 637 3.01 -0.98 58.70
N THR A 638 2.88 -1.67 57.57
CA THR A 638 4.00 -1.86 56.60
C THR A 638 3.90 -0.92 55.41
N GLY A 639 5.04 -0.55 54.83
CA GLY A 639 5.09 0.35 53.67
C GLY A 639 5.16 1.85 53.99
N GLY A 640 4.93 2.21 55.26
CA GLY A 640 5.06 3.60 55.75
C GLY A 640 4.19 4.57 54.94
N SER A 641 4.72 5.78 54.70
CA SER A 641 4.06 6.89 54.01
C SER A 641 4.14 6.80 52.48
N ALA A 642 4.44 5.65 51.92
CA ALA A 642 4.45 5.51 50.45
C ALA A 642 3.03 5.54 49.92
N ASP A 643 2.89 6.04 48.68
CA ASP A 643 1.64 6.05 47.93
C ASP A 643 1.54 4.80 47.09
N ASN A 644 0.34 4.30 46.87
CA ASN A 644 -0.08 3.26 45.93
C ASN A 644 0.60 1.89 46.18
N ILE A 645 -0.10 0.83 45.84
CA ILE A 645 0.41 -0.52 45.79
C ILE A 645 0.33 -1.01 44.34
N ASN A 646 1.45 -1.26 43.69
CA ASN A 646 1.53 -1.94 42.41
C ASN A 646 2.56 -3.06 42.55
N THR A 647 2.09 -4.26 42.95
CA THR A 647 3.00 -5.35 43.35
C THR A 647 2.35 -6.71 43.09
N THR A 648 3.15 -7.69 42.72
CA THR A 648 2.76 -9.08 42.61
C THR A 648 3.23 -9.87 43.83
N TYR A 649 2.29 -10.49 44.58
CA TYR A 649 2.55 -11.36 45.70
C TYR A 649 2.52 -12.81 45.26
N THR A 650 3.35 -13.66 45.89
CA THR A 650 3.32 -15.13 45.71
C THR A 650 2.71 -15.77 46.93
N VAL A 651 1.66 -16.56 46.74
CA VAL A 651 0.91 -17.19 47.80
C VAL A 651 0.95 -18.73 47.64
N ASN A 652 1.29 -19.43 48.69
CA ASN A 652 1.09 -20.86 48.70
C ASN A 652 -0.38 -21.18 49.08
N ALA A 653 -1.17 -21.43 48.03
CA ALA A 653 -2.60 -21.73 48.12
C ALA A 653 -2.92 -23.23 47.81
N SER A 654 -1.93 -24.12 47.95
CA SER A 654 -2.06 -25.55 47.57
C SER A 654 -3.07 -26.35 48.39
N SER A 655 -3.53 -25.82 49.52
CA SER A 655 -4.63 -26.39 50.31
C SER A 655 -6.00 -26.04 49.75
N GLU A 656 -6.12 -25.00 48.90
CA GLU A 656 -7.38 -24.42 48.46
C GLU A 656 -7.84 -25.03 47.14
N VAL A 657 -9.15 -25.21 46.96
CA VAL A 657 -9.72 -25.57 45.66
C VAL A 657 -9.53 -24.41 44.69
N ALA A 658 -8.99 -24.69 43.47
CA ALA A 658 -8.69 -23.64 42.49
C ALA A 658 -9.94 -22.91 42.02
N ASN A 659 -11.04 -23.65 41.73
CA ASN A 659 -12.30 -23.07 41.25
C ASN A 659 -13.10 -22.46 42.40
N GLY A 660 -13.77 -21.34 42.12
CA GLY A 660 -14.63 -20.66 43.07
C GLY A 660 -14.42 -19.14 43.04
N VAL A 661 -15.02 -18.44 44.01
CA VAL A 661 -14.93 -16.99 44.12
C VAL A 661 -13.78 -16.64 45.05
N TRP A 662 -12.69 -16.15 44.48
CA TRP A 662 -11.57 -15.53 45.17
C TRP A 662 -11.85 -14.05 45.40
N LYS A 663 -11.37 -13.48 46.52
CA LYS A 663 -11.58 -12.06 46.83
C LYS A 663 -10.28 -11.38 47.23
N LEU A 664 -10.01 -10.20 46.71
CA LEU A 664 -9.07 -9.26 47.32
C LEU A 664 -9.82 -8.47 48.37
N ARG A 665 -9.41 -8.60 49.65
CA ARG A 665 -9.97 -7.86 50.76
C ARG A 665 -9.00 -6.80 51.22
N VAL A 666 -9.47 -5.56 51.26
CA VAL A 666 -8.66 -4.42 51.67
C VAL A 666 -9.39 -3.64 52.77
N GLN A 667 -8.64 -3.27 53.80
CA GLN A 667 -9.14 -2.44 54.89
C GLN A 667 -8.13 -1.34 55.19
N ASP A 668 -8.62 -0.11 55.28
CA ASP A 668 -7.91 1.02 55.86
C ASP A 668 -8.18 1.09 57.34
N ASN A 669 -7.10 1.10 58.15
CA ASN A 669 -7.17 1.02 59.60
C ASN A 669 -6.85 2.33 60.31
N ALA A 670 -6.49 3.41 59.61
CA ALA A 670 -6.22 4.73 60.15
C ALA A 670 -7.04 5.82 59.42
N ALA A 671 -7.05 7.04 59.95
CA ALA A 671 -7.85 8.13 59.40
C ALA A 671 -6.99 9.10 58.62
N ALA A 672 -7.60 9.86 57.70
CA ALA A 672 -7.11 10.96 56.90
C ALA A 672 -6.60 10.63 55.49
N ASP A 673 -6.65 9.33 55.10
CA ASP A 673 -6.19 8.92 53.77
C ASP A 673 -7.34 8.24 52.99
N THR A 674 -7.30 8.25 51.69
CA THR A 674 -8.36 7.67 50.84
C THR A 674 -7.78 6.99 49.62
N GLY A 675 -8.52 6.01 49.08
CA GLY A 675 -8.10 5.32 47.88
C GLY A 675 -9.14 4.35 47.33
N TYR A 676 -8.71 3.51 46.42
CA TYR A 676 -9.55 2.47 45.82
C TYR A 676 -8.68 1.33 45.28
N ILE A 677 -9.26 0.16 45.19
CA ILE A 677 -8.70 -0.95 44.42
C ILE A 677 -8.91 -0.60 42.96
N ASN A 678 -7.83 -0.39 42.18
CA ASN A 678 -7.87 -0.10 40.75
C ASN A 678 -8.04 -1.39 39.92
N SER A 679 -7.23 -2.41 40.25
CA SER A 679 -7.35 -3.74 39.65
C SER A 679 -6.62 -4.78 40.46
N TRP A 680 -6.93 -6.04 40.21
CA TRP A 680 -6.14 -7.16 40.72
C TRP A 680 -6.29 -8.38 39.84
N LYS A 681 -5.25 -9.24 39.83
CA LYS A 681 -5.18 -10.41 38.97
C LYS A 681 -4.63 -11.62 39.71
N LEU A 682 -5.28 -12.77 39.52
CA LEU A 682 -4.76 -14.07 39.91
C LEU A 682 -4.13 -14.75 38.71
N THR A 683 -2.90 -15.24 38.85
CA THR A 683 -2.25 -16.08 37.86
C THR A 683 -1.90 -17.42 38.49
N PHE A 684 -2.40 -18.48 37.88
CA PHE A 684 -2.16 -19.87 38.26
C PHE A 684 -1.04 -20.42 37.35
N PRO A 685 0.23 -20.38 37.78
CA PRO A 685 1.38 -20.82 36.97
C PRO A 685 1.29 -22.28 36.55
#